data_16083e6fe297163827dfe0fb45bd26ad
#
_entry.id   16083e6fe297163827dfe0fb45bd26ad
#
_cell.length_a   1.000
_cell.length_b   1.000
_cell.length_c   1.000
_cell.angle_alpha   90.00
_cell.angle_beta   90.00
_cell.angle_gamma   90.00
#
_symmetry.space_group_name_H-M   'P 1'
#
loop_
_entity.id
_entity.type
_entity.pdbx_description
1 polymer ?
#
loop_
_entity_poly.entity_id
_entity_poly.type
_entity_poly.pdbx_seq_one_letter_code
_entity_poly.pdbx_strand_id
1 'polypeptide(L)'
;SLISPNKKKKPGAVFRHEIASLFFLSLVCQEHRDAVIDMIVAHHKSMYKDVRDLGILDLDDASDCFKEHSKLFPEWSYIAIDILESLGMETHEISLEEAKENYEYVIDYCDGRKKGCSEWRGLLMAADHMASAMETAFEMPLDKLFIKPDLSFYNRQSELYPLSLISSDSKKMHTLVTAPTGAGKTDFLLRRCRGRVFYTLPFQASINAMYDRIKNDLSNTNAQVHLLHAASNLKVKDGKIEESIMQRHVGASVKVLTPHQMASVVFGIKGYEAMAMDLKGCDVILDEIHTYSDVMQSIVLRIIEILVALECRVHVGTATMPTVLYQKILQLLGGADAVYEVKLDSLTLQSFNRHQIYKLEDKKESYDVIASAIESNSKVLIVCNQVKRAQKLYESIEELYPEVKKMLVHSRYKRSDRAKLETKLREDFNQLENVPCIVVSTQVVEVSLDISFDIMITECAPIDALTQRFGRINRKRTRDTIGHYKPIYVIAPSEDDKEALPYSLDVLKDTFSVLPDSGDIMEECHVQEMIDKVYPKIDFQNIDFTGVVFLEGKWVLKALCHHPKSALLETLDINSAVCITEEDKDRYLCANGLERIEMEIPVSYHSIAHRNLDQLNKGSHPFVIPNKGYDEEKGLLPDLCKIEYYQSFEIL
;
A
#
# COMPACT_ATOMS: atom_id res chain seq x y z
N SER A 1 2.15 30.91 11.03
CA SER A 1 2.96 31.27 12.22
C SER A 1 4.09 32.21 11.84
N LEU A 2 3.90 33.49 12.08
CA LEU A 2 4.94 34.54 11.97
C LEU A 2 5.89 34.48 13.18
N ILE A 3 6.47 33.34 13.46
CA ILE A 3 7.53 33.25 14.47
C ILE A 3 8.86 33.40 13.75
N SER A 4 9.54 34.51 14.05
CA SER A 4 10.89 34.81 13.57
C SER A 4 11.80 33.57 13.73
N PRO A 5 12.52 33.15 12.68
CA PRO A 5 13.31 31.91 12.69
C PRO A 5 14.47 31.89 13.70
N ASN A 6 14.75 32.97 14.41
CA ASN A 6 15.92 33.15 15.28
C ASN A 6 15.65 33.11 16.79
N LYS A 7 14.43 32.79 17.26
CA LYS A 7 14.23 32.59 18.71
C LYS A 7 14.32 31.11 19.06
N LYS A 8 15.40 30.70 19.73
CA LYS A 8 15.55 29.38 20.36
C LYS A 8 14.35 29.13 21.27
N LYS A 9 13.59 28.08 20.99
CA LYS A 9 12.49 27.62 21.87
C LYS A 9 13.03 27.40 23.28
N LYS A 10 12.44 28.05 24.28
CA LYS A 10 12.71 27.70 25.67
C LYS A 10 12.24 26.26 25.92
N PRO A 11 13.04 25.38 26.50
CA PRO A 11 12.59 24.04 26.87
C PRO A 11 11.43 24.15 27.86
N GLY A 12 10.26 23.54 27.55
CA GLY A 12 9.14 23.36 28.46
C GLY A 12 7.83 24.08 28.16
N ALA A 13 7.78 25.14 27.34
CA ALA A 13 6.53 25.83 27.02
C ALA A 13 6.14 25.59 25.54
N VAL A 14 5.15 24.76 25.31
CA VAL A 14 4.57 24.55 23.97
C VAL A 14 3.30 25.39 23.88
N PHE A 15 3.41 26.60 23.33
CA PHE A 15 2.22 27.38 22.98
C PHE A 15 1.45 26.66 21.85
N ARG A 16 0.20 26.32 22.14
CA ARG A 16 -0.70 25.61 21.22
C ARG A 16 -1.67 26.62 20.62
N HIS A 17 -1.49 26.90 19.34
CA HIS A 17 -2.35 27.85 18.63
C HIS A 17 -3.81 27.35 18.54
N GLU A 18 -4.04 26.04 18.52
CA GLU A 18 -5.36 25.43 18.54
C GLU A 18 -6.17 25.80 19.79
N ILE A 19 -5.50 25.97 20.94
CA ILE A 19 -6.14 26.40 22.19
C ILE A 19 -6.37 27.92 22.18
N ALA A 20 -5.37 28.69 21.81
CA ALA A 20 -5.47 30.15 21.75
C ALA A 20 -6.54 30.64 20.76
N SER A 21 -6.74 29.92 19.64
CA SER A 21 -7.77 30.25 18.66
C SER A 21 -9.20 30.12 19.21
N LEU A 22 -9.42 29.25 20.22
CA LEU A 22 -10.74 29.07 20.83
C LEU A 22 -11.19 30.29 21.65
N PHE A 23 -10.27 31.16 22.07
CA PHE A 23 -10.57 32.38 22.81
C PHE A 23 -11.40 33.40 22.02
N PHE A 24 -11.42 33.27 20.69
CA PHE A 24 -12.12 34.14 19.75
C PHE A 24 -13.43 33.54 19.24
N LEU A 25 -13.97 32.51 19.88
CA LEU A 25 -15.17 31.80 19.42
C LEU A 25 -16.41 32.67 19.36
N SER A 26 -16.53 33.68 20.24
CA SER A 26 -17.65 34.64 20.23
C SER A 26 -17.77 35.49 18.95
N LEU A 27 -16.68 35.67 18.20
CA LEU A 27 -16.67 36.29 16.89
C LEU A 27 -17.35 35.44 15.81
N VAL A 28 -17.61 34.15 16.10
CA VAL A 28 -18.29 33.23 15.18
C VAL A 28 -19.79 33.23 15.45
N CYS A 29 -20.61 33.35 14.41
CA CYS A 29 -22.07 33.20 14.52
C CYS A 29 -22.44 31.90 15.23
N GLN A 30 -23.44 31.95 16.11
CA GLN A 30 -23.82 30.81 16.96
C GLN A 30 -24.11 29.53 16.17
N GLU A 31 -24.73 29.61 15.01
CA GLU A 31 -25.04 28.50 14.12
C GLU A 31 -23.82 27.77 13.57
N HIS A 32 -22.66 28.42 13.54
CA HIS A 32 -21.41 27.86 12.99
C HIS A 32 -20.40 27.46 14.09
N ARG A 33 -20.66 27.75 15.36
CA ARG A 33 -19.71 27.52 16.47
C ARG A 33 -19.31 26.06 16.58
N ASP A 34 -20.27 25.15 16.49
CA ASP A 34 -20.00 23.70 16.58
C ASP A 34 -19.04 23.23 15.49
N ALA A 35 -19.25 23.69 14.24
CA ALA A 35 -18.37 23.38 13.13
C ALA A 35 -16.95 23.93 13.33
N VAL A 36 -16.85 25.17 13.82
CA VAL A 36 -15.57 25.84 14.10
C VAL A 36 -14.83 25.17 15.25
N ILE A 37 -15.53 24.76 16.32
CA ILE A 37 -14.92 24.00 17.42
C ILE A 37 -14.35 22.69 16.90
N ASP A 38 -15.14 21.93 16.12
CA ASP A 38 -14.69 20.67 15.52
C ASP A 38 -13.44 20.85 14.65
N MET A 39 -13.38 21.92 13.87
CA MET A 39 -12.22 22.25 13.04
C MET A 39 -10.98 22.49 13.90
N ILE A 40 -11.08 23.31 14.93
CA ILE A 40 -9.94 23.87 15.63
C ILE A 40 -9.43 22.90 16.72
N VAL A 41 -10.33 22.38 17.56
CA VAL A 41 -9.98 21.78 18.85
C VAL A 41 -9.07 20.55 18.77
N ALA A 42 -9.16 19.79 17.71
CA ALA A 42 -8.46 18.50 17.62
C ALA A 42 -7.73 18.24 16.29
N HIS A 43 -7.42 19.29 15.51
CA HIS A 43 -6.79 19.10 14.21
C HIS A 43 -5.32 18.62 14.29
N HIS A 44 -4.58 18.90 15.35
CA HIS A 44 -3.23 18.42 15.56
C HIS A 44 -3.13 17.24 16.50
N LYS A 45 -3.99 17.18 17.53
CA LYS A 45 -3.97 16.14 18.57
C LYS A 45 -5.40 15.69 18.89
N SER A 46 -5.51 14.51 19.48
CA SER A 46 -6.79 14.07 20.05
C SER A 46 -7.24 15.02 21.15
N MET A 47 -8.56 15.15 21.34
CA MET A 47 -9.15 15.98 22.38
C MET A 47 -8.86 15.40 23.77
N TYR A 48 -9.03 14.11 23.94
CA TYR A 48 -8.67 13.37 25.16
C TYR A 48 -7.36 12.61 24.99
N LYS A 49 -6.82 12.12 26.12
CA LYS A 49 -5.61 11.27 26.10
C LYS A 49 -5.76 10.13 25.11
N ASP A 50 -4.83 10.05 24.20
CA ASP A 50 -4.66 8.89 23.32
C ASP A 50 -3.88 7.78 24.07
N VAL A 51 -3.63 6.66 23.42
CA VAL A 51 -2.84 5.54 23.99
C VAL A 51 -1.41 5.92 24.42
N ARG A 52 -0.95 7.14 24.12
CA ARG A 52 0.34 7.69 24.53
C ARG A 52 0.21 8.72 25.65
N ASP A 53 -0.92 8.79 26.30
CA ASP A 53 -1.25 9.81 27.31
C ASP A 53 -1.18 11.27 26.82
N LEU A 54 -1.36 11.48 25.50
CA LEU A 54 -1.30 12.80 24.89
C LEU A 54 -2.68 13.26 24.44
N GLY A 55 -3.24 14.26 25.09
CA GLY A 55 -4.47 14.94 24.71
C GLY A 55 -4.30 16.46 24.68
N ILE A 56 -5.27 17.21 24.13
CA ILE A 56 -5.29 18.67 24.15
C ILE A 56 -6.01 19.17 25.39
N LEU A 57 -7.15 18.58 25.68
CA LEU A 57 -7.96 18.87 26.84
C LEU A 57 -7.82 17.70 27.82
N ASP A 58 -6.88 17.81 28.74
CA ASP A 58 -6.93 17.05 29.96
C ASP A 58 -7.84 17.84 30.89
N LEU A 59 -9.05 17.34 31.17
CA LEU A 59 -10.05 18.06 31.97
C LEU A 59 -9.54 18.33 33.36
N ASP A 60 -8.63 17.51 33.88
CA ASP A 60 -7.99 17.73 35.19
C ASP A 60 -7.09 18.99 35.19
N ASP A 61 -6.56 19.37 34.02
CA ASP A 61 -5.65 20.51 33.83
C ASP A 61 -6.25 21.67 33.00
N ALA A 62 -7.56 21.66 32.72
CA ALA A 62 -8.20 22.62 31.80
C ALA A 62 -8.00 24.08 32.25
N SER A 63 -8.03 24.34 33.56
CA SER A 63 -7.82 25.68 34.12
C SER A 63 -6.37 26.15 33.96
N ASP A 64 -5.43 25.25 34.09
CA ASP A 64 -4.01 25.56 33.95
C ASP A 64 -3.64 25.74 32.47
N CYS A 65 -4.28 24.98 31.58
CA CYS A 65 -4.16 25.13 30.12
C CYS A 65 -4.63 26.51 29.66
N PHE A 66 -5.77 27.01 30.18
CA PHE A 66 -6.23 28.37 29.92
C PHE A 66 -5.22 29.40 30.41
N LYS A 67 -4.80 29.33 31.67
CA LYS A 67 -3.82 30.26 32.27
C LYS A 67 -2.50 30.30 31.48
N GLU A 68 -2.05 29.14 30.98
CA GLU A 68 -0.82 29.06 30.22
C GLU A 68 -0.92 29.78 28.87
N HIS A 69 -2.05 29.59 28.16
CA HIS A 69 -2.25 30.12 26.82
C HIS A 69 -2.81 31.55 26.80
N SER A 70 -3.41 32.01 27.90
CA SER A 70 -3.89 33.40 28.07
C SER A 70 -2.84 34.35 28.62
N LYS A 71 -1.58 33.91 28.86
CA LYS A 71 -0.50 34.80 29.24
C LYS A 71 -0.32 35.93 28.24
N LEU A 72 -0.30 37.17 28.75
CA LEU A 72 -0.15 38.37 27.93
C LEU A 72 -1.26 38.52 26.85
N PHE A 73 -2.45 37.97 27.10
CA PHE A 73 -3.58 38.03 26.18
C PHE A 73 -3.87 39.46 25.66
N PRO A 74 -3.90 40.50 26.49
CA PRO A 74 -4.11 41.87 26.01
C PRO A 74 -3.01 42.39 25.06
N GLU A 75 -1.80 41.82 25.15
CA GLU A 75 -0.67 42.27 24.31
C GLU A 75 -0.69 41.66 22.90
N TRP A 76 -1.42 40.57 22.68
CA TRP A 76 -1.44 39.88 21.38
C TRP A 76 -2.85 39.71 20.77
N SER A 77 -3.92 39.81 21.56
CA SER A 77 -5.28 39.53 21.08
C SER A 77 -5.72 40.49 19.94
N TYR A 78 -5.32 41.77 20.01
CA TYR A 78 -5.62 42.75 18.97
C TYR A 78 -5.04 42.37 17.59
N ILE A 79 -3.87 41.72 17.58
CA ILE A 79 -3.23 41.25 16.33
C ILE A 79 -4.10 40.16 15.66
N ALA A 80 -4.70 39.29 16.46
CA ALA A 80 -5.62 38.29 15.93
C ALA A 80 -6.90 38.93 15.37
N ILE A 81 -7.42 39.95 16.05
CA ILE A 81 -8.59 40.70 15.59
C ILE A 81 -8.29 41.40 14.27
N ASP A 82 -7.18 42.14 14.17
CA ASP A 82 -6.74 42.82 12.93
C ASP A 82 -6.64 41.85 11.75
N ILE A 83 -6.12 40.63 12.00
CA ILE A 83 -6.04 39.57 10.97
C ILE A 83 -7.44 39.11 10.55
N LEU A 84 -8.35 38.86 11.49
CA LEU A 84 -9.72 38.44 11.18
C LEU A 84 -10.50 39.51 10.42
N GLU A 85 -10.33 40.79 10.80
CA GLU A 85 -10.90 41.93 10.05
C GLU A 85 -10.36 42.02 8.62
N SER A 86 -9.04 41.80 8.44
CA SER A 86 -8.43 41.81 7.11
C SER A 86 -8.96 40.67 6.21
N LEU A 87 -9.50 39.62 6.82
CA LEU A 87 -10.19 38.52 6.14
C LEU A 87 -11.69 38.75 5.93
N GLY A 88 -12.20 39.91 6.31
CA GLY A 88 -13.59 40.32 6.11
C GLY A 88 -14.55 39.81 7.20
N MET A 89 -14.07 39.41 8.35
CA MET A 89 -14.91 39.05 9.50
C MET A 89 -15.33 40.32 10.26
N GLU A 90 -16.55 40.31 10.75
CA GLU A 90 -16.99 41.30 11.74
C GLU A 90 -16.37 40.96 13.07
N THR A 91 -15.67 41.89 13.71
CA THR A 91 -14.94 41.66 14.96
C THR A 91 -15.27 42.70 16.01
N HIS A 92 -14.93 42.38 17.25
CA HIS A 92 -14.92 43.29 18.39
C HIS A 92 -13.77 42.94 19.32
N GLU A 93 -13.39 43.81 20.21
CA GLU A 93 -12.35 43.55 21.19
C GLU A 93 -12.80 42.43 22.17
N ILE A 94 -11.99 41.42 22.32
CA ILE A 94 -12.24 40.28 23.21
C ILE A 94 -11.53 40.52 24.55
N SER A 95 -12.29 40.58 25.62
CA SER A 95 -11.76 40.65 26.98
C SER A 95 -11.19 39.29 27.46
N LEU A 96 -10.34 39.33 28.47
CA LEU A 96 -9.82 38.06 29.06
C LEU A 96 -10.94 37.23 29.69
N GLU A 97 -11.98 37.86 30.22
CA GLU A 97 -13.14 37.20 30.80
C GLU A 97 -13.97 36.53 29.70
N GLU A 98 -14.24 37.22 28.61
CA GLU A 98 -14.91 36.64 27.42
C GLU A 98 -14.11 35.52 26.79
N ALA A 99 -12.78 35.63 26.70
CA ALA A 99 -11.91 34.56 26.25
C ALA A 99 -12.02 33.31 27.12
N LYS A 100 -12.18 33.49 28.45
CA LYS A 100 -12.38 32.40 29.39
C LYS A 100 -13.75 31.74 29.21
N GLU A 101 -14.81 32.51 29.06
CA GLU A 101 -16.16 32.01 28.78
C GLU A 101 -16.20 31.22 27.46
N ASN A 102 -15.55 31.70 26.41
CA ASN A 102 -15.40 30.99 25.15
C ASN A 102 -14.70 29.64 25.32
N TYR A 103 -13.63 29.63 26.10
CA TYR A 103 -12.88 28.41 26.38
C TYR A 103 -13.69 27.39 27.20
N GLU A 104 -14.39 27.82 28.25
CA GLU A 104 -15.27 26.99 29.07
C GLU A 104 -16.42 26.41 28.23
N TYR A 105 -17.04 27.22 27.36
CA TYR A 105 -18.04 26.74 26.41
C TYR A 105 -17.53 25.62 25.51
N VAL A 106 -16.29 25.74 25.02
CA VAL A 106 -15.68 24.68 24.20
C VAL A 106 -15.48 23.39 24.99
N ILE A 107 -15.08 23.48 26.26
CA ILE A 107 -14.91 22.30 27.12
C ILE A 107 -16.25 21.59 27.29
N ASP A 108 -17.30 22.34 27.67
CA ASP A 108 -18.65 21.80 27.86
C ASP A 108 -19.19 21.16 26.57
N TYR A 109 -18.98 21.80 25.43
CA TYR A 109 -19.34 21.25 24.11
C TYR A 109 -18.63 19.93 23.84
N CYS A 110 -17.32 19.88 24.09
CA CYS A 110 -16.52 18.70 23.86
C CYS A 110 -16.90 17.55 24.79
N ASP A 111 -17.20 17.83 26.04
CA ASP A 111 -17.62 16.82 27.02
C ASP A 111 -19.00 16.25 26.68
N GLY A 112 -19.90 17.08 26.20
CA GLY A 112 -21.23 16.67 25.72
C GLY A 112 -21.24 15.95 24.37
N ARG A 113 -20.14 16.00 23.62
CA ARG A 113 -20.10 15.49 22.25
C ARG A 113 -20.05 13.97 22.20
N LYS A 114 -21.01 13.37 21.46
CA LYS A 114 -21.16 11.91 21.32
C LYS A 114 -20.67 11.36 19.99
N LYS A 115 -20.30 12.22 19.03
CA LYS A 115 -19.84 11.82 17.67
C LYS A 115 -18.34 12.04 17.54
N GLY A 116 -17.61 10.99 17.23
CA GLY A 116 -16.16 11.04 17.09
C GLY A 116 -15.65 11.50 15.75
N CYS A 117 -16.36 11.21 14.66
CA CYS A 117 -16.01 11.65 13.31
C CYS A 117 -16.58 13.05 13.05
N SER A 118 -15.78 13.92 12.42
CA SER A 118 -16.22 15.25 11.98
C SER A 118 -15.70 15.57 10.58
N GLU A 119 -16.62 15.84 9.66
CA GLU A 119 -16.27 16.31 8.31
C GLU A 119 -15.53 17.67 8.37
N TRP A 120 -15.89 18.53 9.34
CA TRP A 120 -15.24 19.82 9.53
C TRP A 120 -13.78 19.69 9.96
N ARG A 121 -13.49 18.78 10.89
CA ARG A 121 -12.10 18.46 11.26
C ARG A 121 -11.33 17.90 10.06
N GLY A 122 -11.96 17.01 9.28
CA GLY A 122 -11.39 16.48 8.06
C GLY A 122 -11.04 17.57 7.05
N LEU A 123 -11.92 18.56 6.88
CA LEU A 123 -11.71 19.69 5.96
C LEU A 123 -10.54 20.57 6.40
N LEU A 124 -10.47 20.95 7.68
CA LEU A 124 -9.36 21.75 8.18
C LEU A 124 -8.03 21.00 8.08
N MET A 125 -8.00 19.71 8.43
CA MET A 125 -6.79 18.91 8.30
C MET A 125 -6.32 18.76 6.85
N ALA A 126 -7.25 18.62 5.91
CA ALA A 126 -6.93 18.61 4.49
C ALA A 126 -6.32 19.94 4.03
N ALA A 127 -6.92 21.06 4.44
CA ALA A 127 -6.45 22.40 4.12
C ALA A 127 -5.06 22.70 4.75
N ASP A 128 -4.86 22.33 6.02
CA ASP A 128 -3.57 22.51 6.72
C ASP A 128 -2.45 21.69 6.07
N HIS A 129 -2.72 20.44 5.73
CA HIS A 129 -1.76 19.60 5.02
C HIS A 129 -1.44 20.15 3.63
N MET A 130 -2.44 20.65 2.91
CA MET A 130 -2.27 21.28 1.60
C MET A 130 -1.42 22.55 1.70
N ALA A 131 -1.75 23.45 2.62
CA ALA A 131 -1.00 24.68 2.85
C ALA A 131 0.46 24.39 3.27
N SER A 132 0.68 23.41 4.14
CA SER A 132 2.03 22.99 4.56
C SER A 132 2.84 22.35 3.43
N ALA A 133 2.19 21.72 2.45
CA ALA A 133 2.84 21.12 1.30
C ALA A 133 3.23 22.14 0.23
N MET A 134 2.55 23.29 0.20
CA MET A 134 2.69 24.32 -0.84
C MET A 134 3.68 25.44 -0.49
N GLU A 135 4.52 25.29 0.52
CA GLU A 135 5.39 26.33 1.15
C GLU A 135 5.82 27.53 0.28
N THR A 136 5.84 27.43 -1.04
CA THR A 136 6.28 28.50 -1.95
C THR A 136 5.48 28.62 -3.27
N ALA A 137 4.60 27.69 -3.59
CA ALA A 137 3.85 27.70 -4.86
C ALA A 137 2.36 28.01 -4.62
N PHE A 138 2.04 29.28 -4.41
CA PHE A 138 0.69 29.76 -4.11
C PHE A 138 -0.29 29.72 -5.30
N GLU A 139 0.12 29.18 -6.43
CA GLU A 139 -0.70 29.12 -7.65
C GLU A 139 -1.10 27.69 -8.02
N MET A 140 -1.59 26.89 -7.07
CA MET A 140 -2.35 25.72 -7.48
C MET A 140 -3.77 26.16 -7.79
N PRO A 141 -4.21 26.06 -9.05
CA PRO A 141 -5.57 26.41 -9.40
C PRO A 141 -6.53 25.46 -8.67
N LEU A 142 -7.32 26.01 -7.74
CA LEU A 142 -8.36 25.25 -7.01
C LEU A 142 -9.38 24.63 -7.98
N ASP A 143 -9.50 25.17 -9.18
CA ASP A 143 -10.30 24.67 -10.29
C ASP A 143 -9.84 23.30 -10.82
N LYS A 144 -8.60 22.86 -10.50
CA LYS A 144 -8.08 21.52 -10.84
C LYS A 144 -8.36 20.45 -9.78
N LEU A 145 -8.89 20.83 -8.62
CA LEU A 145 -9.27 19.88 -7.59
C LEU A 145 -10.66 19.30 -7.85
N PHE A 146 -10.88 18.07 -7.41
CA PHE A 146 -12.16 17.36 -7.52
C PHE A 146 -12.65 17.10 -8.96
N ILE A 147 -11.77 17.25 -9.94
CA ILE A 147 -12.10 16.99 -11.34
C ILE A 147 -12.25 15.47 -11.56
N LYS A 148 -13.35 15.13 -12.21
CA LYS A 148 -13.59 13.79 -12.71
C LYS A 148 -12.62 13.48 -13.87
N PRO A 149 -11.90 12.33 -13.85
CA PRO A 149 -10.99 11.98 -14.93
C PRO A 149 -11.77 11.64 -16.22
N ASP A 150 -11.21 12.01 -17.35
CA ASP A 150 -11.64 11.46 -18.64
C ASP A 150 -10.97 10.08 -18.81
N LEU A 151 -11.79 9.02 -18.74
CA LEU A 151 -11.36 7.64 -18.85
C LEU A 151 -11.64 7.04 -20.24
N SER A 152 -11.94 7.87 -21.24
CA SER A 152 -12.27 7.43 -22.60
C SER A 152 -11.14 6.62 -23.27
N PHE A 153 -9.89 6.84 -22.88
CA PHE A 153 -8.73 6.05 -23.30
C PHE A 153 -8.95 4.54 -23.12
N TYR A 154 -9.66 4.12 -22.09
CA TYR A 154 -9.92 2.72 -21.77
C TYR A 154 -11.07 2.09 -22.59
N ASN A 155 -11.77 2.85 -23.43
CA ASN A 155 -12.87 2.34 -24.29
C ASN A 155 -12.37 1.53 -25.50
N ARG A 156 -11.07 1.32 -25.64
CA ARG A 156 -10.47 0.50 -26.70
C ARG A 156 -10.97 -0.96 -26.63
N GLN A 157 -11.27 -1.53 -27.77
CA GLN A 157 -11.74 -2.89 -27.91
C GLN A 157 -10.69 -3.77 -28.58
N SER A 158 -10.59 -5.02 -28.15
CA SER A 158 -9.69 -6.01 -28.75
C SER A 158 -10.17 -7.42 -28.38
N GLU A 159 -10.22 -8.31 -29.37
CA GLU A 159 -10.52 -9.74 -29.15
C GLU A 159 -9.51 -10.42 -28.23
N LEU A 160 -8.27 -9.92 -28.19
CA LEU A 160 -7.25 -10.44 -27.28
C LEU A 160 -7.55 -10.13 -25.80
N TYR A 161 -8.38 -9.13 -25.54
CA TYR A 161 -8.80 -8.71 -24.21
C TYR A 161 -10.32 -8.82 -24.09
N PRO A 162 -10.88 -10.02 -23.87
CA PRO A 162 -12.33 -10.27 -23.97
C PRO A 162 -13.18 -9.37 -23.07
N LEU A 163 -12.69 -8.95 -21.92
CA LEU A 163 -13.39 -7.97 -21.09
C LEU A 163 -13.56 -6.61 -21.78
N SER A 164 -12.76 -6.30 -22.81
CA SER A 164 -12.94 -5.08 -23.61
C SER A 164 -14.21 -5.09 -24.46
N LEU A 165 -14.71 -6.29 -24.77
CA LEU A 165 -15.92 -6.49 -25.58
C LEU A 165 -17.19 -6.53 -24.71
N ILE A 166 -17.05 -6.70 -23.39
CA ILE A 166 -18.17 -6.70 -22.47
C ILE A 166 -18.57 -5.25 -22.17
N SER A 167 -19.88 -4.97 -22.21
CA SER A 167 -20.40 -3.65 -21.88
C SER A 167 -20.05 -3.25 -20.45
N SER A 168 -19.50 -2.06 -20.28
CA SER A 168 -19.32 -1.44 -18.97
C SER A 168 -20.53 -0.61 -18.53
N ASP A 169 -21.54 -0.48 -19.38
CA ASP A 169 -22.76 0.26 -19.07
C ASP A 169 -23.76 -0.61 -18.31
N SER A 170 -23.72 -0.53 -16.99
CA SER A 170 -24.67 -1.15 -16.08
C SER A 170 -25.11 -0.12 -15.03
N LYS A 171 -26.41 -0.12 -14.70
CA LYS A 171 -26.99 0.75 -13.67
C LYS A 171 -26.61 0.32 -12.25
N LYS A 172 -26.11 -0.91 -12.07
CA LYS A 172 -25.69 -1.43 -10.77
C LYS A 172 -24.50 -0.62 -10.24
N MET A 173 -24.54 -0.33 -8.95
CA MET A 173 -23.61 0.58 -8.30
C MET A 173 -22.19 0.01 -8.23
N HIS A 174 -22.08 -1.26 -7.86
CA HIS A 174 -20.82 -1.95 -7.64
C HIS A 174 -20.49 -2.92 -8.79
N THR A 175 -19.26 -3.42 -8.82
CA THR A 175 -18.82 -4.37 -9.84
C THR A 175 -17.93 -5.43 -9.20
N LEU A 176 -18.09 -6.68 -9.61
CA LEU A 176 -17.25 -7.80 -9.21
C LEU A 176 -16.84 -8.58 -10.46
N VAL A 177 -15.53 -8.53 -10.79
CA VAL A 177 -14.98 -9.15 -12.01
C VAL A 177 -14.03 -10.27 -11.65
N THR A 178 -14.32 -11.47 -12.12
CA THR A 178 -13.38 -12.61 -12.04
C THR A 178 -12.98 -13.01 -13.45
N ALA A 179 -11.69 -12.87 -13.77
CA ALA A 179 -11.17 -13.22 -15.09
C ALA A 179 -9.65 -13.46 -15.05
N PRO A 180 -9.11 -14.32 -15.92
CA PRO A 180 -7.69 -14.63 -15.99
C PRO A 180 -6.81 -13.41 -16.18
N THR A 181 -5.52 -13.56 -15.82
CA THR A 181 -4.51 -12.54 -16.11
C THR A 181 -4.39 -12.34 -17.63
N GLY A 182 -4.46 -11.07 -18.07
CA GLY A 182 -4.45 -10.73 -19.48
C GLY A 182 -5.83 -10.61 -20.14
N ALA A 183 -6.93 -10.82 -19.41
CA ALA A 183 -8.28 -10.65 -19.94
C ALA A 183 -8.74 -9.19 -20.10
N GLY A 184 -7.96 -8.21 -19.62
CA GLY A 184 -8.30 -6.78 -19.70
C GLY A 184 -9.03 -6.23 -18.46
N LYS A 185 -8.85 -6.85 -17.28
CA LYS A 185 -9.52 -6.43 -16.02
C LYS A 185 -9.33 -4.95 -15.69
N THR A 186 -8.09 -4.46 -15.72
CA THR A 186 -7.76 -3.07 -15.37
C THR A 186 -8.55 -2.06 -16.22
N ASP A 187 -8.53 -2.24 -17.55
CA ASP A 187 -9.24 -1.35 -18.47
C ASP A 187 -10.76 -1.43 -18.25
N PHE A 188 -11.29 -2.65 -17.99
CA PHE A 188 -12.69 -2.82 -17.70
C PHE A 188 -13.14 -2.14 -16.41
N LEU A 189 -12.35 -2.28 -15.31
CA LEU A 189 -12.64 -1.64 -14.04
C LEU A 189 -12.62 -0.10 -14.16
N LEU A 190 -11.62 0.45 -14.86
CA LEU A 190 -11.54 1.89 -15.12
C LEU A 190 -12.71 2.39 -15.98
N ARG A 191 -13.17 1.63 -16.97
CA ARG A 191 -14.39 1.96 -17.75
C ARG A 191 -15.66 1.95 -16.91
N ARG A 192 -15.70 1.23 -15.80
CA ARG A 192 -16.82 1.22 -14.86
C ARG A 192 -16.91 2.48 -14.02
N CYS A 193 -15.80 3.18 -13.83
CA CYS A 193 -15.72 4.39 -13.01
C CYS A 193 -16.47 5.55 -13.64
N ARG A 194 -17.19 6.31 -12.82
CA ARG A 194 -18.03 7.44 -13.22
C ARG A 194 -17.67 8.75 -12.51
N GLY A 195 -16.83 8.68 -11.48
CA GLY A 195 -16.35 9.79 -10.67
C GLY A 195 -14.84 9.81 -10.57
N ARG A 196 -14.32 10.43 -9.51
CA ARG A 196 -12.91 10.33 -9.14
C ARG A 196 -12.58 8.90 -8.73
N VAL A 197 -11.35 8.46 -8.93
CA VAL A 197 -10.96 7.06 -8.79
C VAL A 197 -9.88 6.88 -7.71
N PHE A 198 -10.11 5.93 -6.81
CA PHE A 198 -9.11 5.39 -5.92
C PHE A 198 -8.78 3.97 -6.37
N TYR A 199 -7.56 3.75 -6.86
CA TYR A 199 -7.11 2.47 -7.36
C TYR A 199 -6.20 1.79 -6.34
N THR A 200 -6.60 0.64 -5.79
CA THR A 200 -5.81 -0.06 -4.78
C THR A 200 -5.20 -1.34 -5.32
N LEU A 201 -3.95 -1.58 -4.91
CA LEU A 201 -3.17 -2.78 -5.21
C LEU A 201 -2.41 -3.25 -3.97
N PRO A 202 -2.16 -4.57 -3.82
CA PRO A 202 -1.59 -5.14 -2.61
C PRO A 202 -0.14 -4.72 -2.32
N PHE A 203 0.66 -4.49 -3.37
CA PHE A 203 2.11 -4.34 -3.23
C PHE A 203 2.63 -3.01 -3.77
N GLN A 204 3.68 -2.48 -3.14
CA GLN A 204 4.28 -1.19 -3.52
C GLN A 204 4.78 -1.16 -4.98
N ALA A 205 5.41 -2.23 -5.44
CA ALA A 205 5.88 -2.30 -6.82
C ALA A 205 4.73 -2.21 -7.83
N SER A 206 3.59 -2.87 -7.52
CA SER A 206 2.38 -2.83 -8.34
C SER A 206 1.80 -1.44 -8.45
N ILE A 207 1.80 -0.71 -7.33
CA ILE A 207 1.26 0.65 -7.26
C ILE A 207 2.08 1.60 -8.13
N ASN A 208 3.41 1.51 -8.07
CA ASN A 208 4.29 2.33 -8.89
C ASN A 208 4.05 2.09 -10.39
N ALA A 209 4.03 0.81 -10.79
CA ALA A 209 3.78 0.44 -12.18
C ALA A 209 2.39 0.88 -12.66
N MET A 210 1.37 0.73 -11.82
CA MET A 210 0.01 1.16 -12.14
C MET A 210 -0.11 2.68 -12.22
N TYR A 211 0.52 3.40 -11.30
CA TYR A 211 0.59 4.85 -11.33
C TYR A 211 1.22 5.34 -12.64
N ASP A 212 2.39 4.81 -13.03
CA ASP A 212 3.05 5.18 -14.28
C ASP A 212 2.16 4.89 -15.49
N ARG A 213 1.51 3.72 -15.48
CA ARG A 213 0.58 3.34 -16.55
C ARG A 213 -0.57 4.33 -16.65
N ILE A 214 -1.31 4.57 -15.56
CA ILE A 214 -2.46 5.48 -15.57
C ILE A 214 -2.04 6.92 -15.93
N LYS A 215 -0.92 7.38 -15.39
CA LYS A 215 -0.37 8.71 -15.70
C LYS A 215 -0.04 8.86 -17.18
N ASN A 216 0.56 7.85 -17.78
CA ASN A 216 0.86 7.84 -19.21
C ASN A 216 -0.40 7.73 -20.08
N ASP A 217 -1.33 6.83 -19.71
CA ASP A 217 -2.59 6.62 -20.42
C ASP A 217 -3.47 7.88 -20.42
N LEU A 218 -3.44 8.68 -19.36
CA LEU A 218 -4.22 9.91 -19.18
C LEU A 218 -3.42 11.19 -19.44
N SER A 219 -2.20 11.09 -19.98
CA SER A 219 -1.29 12.25 -20.18
C SER A 219 -1.88 13.36 -21.08
N ASN A 220 -2.80 13.01 -21.98
CA ASN A 220 -3.48 13.95 -22.87
C ASN A 220 -4.79 14.51 -22.29
N THR A 221 -5.06 14.30 -21.00
CA THR A 221 -6.25 14.78 -20.30
C THR A 221 -5.89 15.76 -19.18
N ASN A 222 -6.88 16.40 -18.58
CA ASN A 222 -6.70 17.26 -17.41
C ASN A 222 -6.68 16.47 -16.08
N ALA A 223 -6.59 15.13 -16.12
CA ALA A 223 -6.65 14.31 -14.94
C ALA A 223 -5.39 14.46 -14.08
N GLN A 224 -5.61 14.73 -12.79
CA GLN A 224 -4.55 14.74 -11.78
C GLN A 224 -4.38 13.33 -11.20
N VAL A 225 -3.28 12.65 -11.56
CA VAL A 225 -2.98 11.30 -11.10
C VAL A 225 -1.93 11.36 -10.00
N HIS A 226 -2.24 10.82 -8.83
CA HIS A 226 -1.36 10.85 -7.67
C HIS A 226 -1.10 9.46 -7.10
N LEU A 227 0.12 9.27 -6.62
CA LEU A 227 0.56 8.06 -5.95
C LEU A 227 0.54 8.26 -4.44
N LEU A 228 -0.11 7.37 -3.72
CA LEU A 228 -0.25 7.44 -2.27
C LEU A 228 0.30 6.15 -1.63
N HIS A 229 1.54 6.17 -1.15
CA HIS A 229 2.08 5.09 -0.31
C HIS A 229 3.23 5.58 0.59
N ALA A 230 3.59 4.79 1.62
CA ALA A 230 4.62 5.18 2.59
C ALA A 230 6.00 5.45 1.96
N ALA A 231 6.28 4.84 0.79
CA ALA A 231 7.51 5.01 0.02
C ALA A 231 7.32 5.92 -1.22
N SER A 232 6.17 6.59 -1.36
CA SER A 232 5.87 7.47 -2.49
C SER A 232 6.75 8.73 -2.54
N ASN A 233 7.48 9.01 -1.45
CA ASN A 233 8.53 10.02 -1.44
C ASN A 233 9.69 9.73 -2.41
N LEU A 234 9.58 8.68 -3.25
CA LEU A 234 10.71 8.05 -3.92
C LEU A 234 10.68 8.04 -5.43
N LYS A 235 9.69 8.62 -6.06
CA LYS A 235 9.81 8.82 -7.49
C LYS A 235 10.58 10.08 -7.80
N VAL A 236 11.89 9.90 -7.96
CA VAL A 236 12.75 10.88 -8.61
C VAL A 236 12.76 10.56 -10.09
N LYS A 237 12.04 11.31 -10.89
CA LYS A 237 12.20 11.33 -12.34
C LYS A 237 12.92 12.64 -12.69
N ASP A 238 14.06 12.53 -13.38
CA ASP A 238 14.87 13.67 -13.85
C ASP A 238 15.36 14.63 -12.74
N GLY A 239 15.64 14.13 -11.52
CA GLY A 239 16.19 14.91 -10.41
C GLY A 239 15.21 15.87 -9.75
N LYS A 240 13.91 15.80 -10.06
CA LYS A 240 12.87 16.61 -9.44
C LYS A 240 11.96 15.80 -8.52
N ILE A 241 11.78 16.33 -7.30
CA ILE A 241 10.83 15.82 -6.31
C ILE A 241 9.42 16.26 -6.72
N GLU A 242 8.87 15.68 -7.78
CA GLU A 242 7.56 16.12 -8.28
C GLU A 242 6.37 15.68 -7.41
N GLU A 243 6.54 14.68 -6.53
CA GLU A 243 5.37 14.03 -5.92
C GLU A 243 5.37 13.94 -4.40
N SER A 244 6.46 14.22 -3.70
CA SER A 244 6.49 14.18 -2.24
C SER A 244 5.57 15.23 -1.58
N ILE A 245 5.36 16.34 -2.25
CA ILE A 245 4.55 17.47 -1.78
C ILE A 245 3.06 17.21 -2.04
N MET A 246 2.73 16.52 -3.13
CA MET A 246 1.35 16.33 -3.62
C MET A 246 0.61 15.11 -3.04
N GLN A 247 1.27 14.27 -2.26
CA GLN A 247 0.73 12.97 -1.79
C GLN A 247 -0.37 13.06 -0.76
N ARG A 248 -0.56 14.23 -0.17
CA ARG A 248 -1.56 14.48 0.87
C ARG A 248 -2.77 15.23 0.36
N HIS A 249 -2.84 15.50 -0.94
CA HIS A 249 -3.90 16.32 -1.50
C HIS A 249 -5.23 15.57 -1.58
N VAL A 250 -6.21 16.11 -0.92
CA VAL A 250 -7.63 15.86 -1.16
C VAL A 250 -7.98 16.40 -2.55
N GLY A 251 -8.81 15.69 -3.30
CA GLY A 251 -9.37 16.20 -4.56
C GLY A 251 -8.69 15.75 -5.85
N ALA A 252 -7.67 14.89 -5.81
CA ALA A 252 -7.08 14.32 -7.04
C ALA A 252 -8.10 13.54 -7.88
N SER A 253 -7.96 13.58 -9.21
CA SER A 253 -8.82 12.84 -10.14
C SER A 253 -8.67 11.33 -10.01
N VAL A 254 -7.43 10.86 -9.90
CA VAL A 254 -7.07 9.46 -9.68
C VAL A 254 -6.01 9.36 -8.59
N LYS A 255 -6.23 8.49 -7.61
CA LYS A 255 -5.25 8.13 -6.58
C LYS A 255 -4.93 6.65 -6.65
N VAL A 256 -3.64 6.32 -6.69
CA VAL A 256 -3.16 4.93 -6.62
C VAL A 256 -2.54 4.70 -5.25
N LEU A 257 -3.01 3.67 -4.53
CA LEU A 257 -2.67 3.45 -3.12
C LEU A 257 -2.72 1.97 -2.72
N THR A 258 -2.25 1.66 -1.49
CA THR A 258 -2.42 0.34 -0.90
C THR A 258 -3.67 0.27 -0.02
N PRO A 259 -4.27 -0.91 0.19
CA PRO A 259 -5.31 -1.09 1.20
C PRO A 259 -4.86 -0.74 2.62
N HIS A 260 -3.57 -0.91 2.94
CA HIS A 260 -3.02 -0.50 4.24
C HIS A 260 -3.23 1.00 4.52
N GLN A 261 -3.20 1.83 3.47
CA GLN A 261 -3.48 3.26 3.63
C GLN A 261 -4.97 3.53 3.81
N MET A 262 -5.83 2.78 3.11
CA MET A 262 -7.28 2.84 3.36
C MET A 262 -7.64 2.30 4.74
N ALA A 263 -6.89 1.33 5.27
CA ALA A 263 -7.06 0.83 6.63
C ALA A 263 -6.91 1.94 7.69
N SER A 264 -6.23 3.05 7.36
CA SER A 264 -6.18 4.22 8.23
C SER A 264 -7.57 4.76 8.60
N VAL A 265 -8.55 4.63 7.69
CA VAL A 265 -9.94 5.02 7.96
C VAL A 265 -10.61 4.02 8.90
N VAL A 266 -10.31 2.71 8.77
CA VAL A 266 -10.86 1.65 9.63
C VAL A 266 -10.43 1.84 11.09
N PHE A 267 -9.15 2.19 11.29
CA PHE A 267 -8.55 2.33 12.62
C PHE A 267 -8.54 3.77 13.14
N GLY A 268 -9.14 4.73 12.45
CA GLY A 268 -9.19 6.11 12.88
C GLY A 268 -7.82 6.75 13.09
N ILE A 269 -6.85 6.42 12.23
CA ILE A 269 -5.49 6.99 12.30
C ILE A 269 -5.56 8.48 11.97
N LYS A 270 -4.70 9.29 12.57
CA LYS A 270 -4.65 10.74 12.32
C LYS A 270 -4.80 11.09 10.84
N GLY A 271 -5.80 11.90 10.52
CA GLY A 271 -6.17 12.29 9.14
C GLY A 271 -7.22 11.40 8.48
N TYR A 272 -7.78 10.41 9.20
CA TYR A 272 -8.78 9.49 8.64
C TYR A 272 -10.03 10.21 8.14
N GLU A 273 -10.43 11.31 8.76
CA GLU A 273 -11.60 12.09 8.37
C GLU A 273 -11.38 12.82 7.04
N ALA A 274 -10.18 13.36 6.82
CA ALA A 274 -9.81 13.94 5.53
C ALA A 274 -9.84 12.87 4.43
N MET A 275 -9.38 11.65 4.73
CA MET A 275 -9.43 10.52 3.80
C MET A 275 -10.88 10.08 3.55
N ALA A 276 -11.72 10.00 4.59
CA ALA A 276 -13.13 9.64 4.45
C ALA A 276 -13.89 10.67 3.59
N MET A 277 -13.64 11.97 3.77
CA MET A 277 -14.20 13.03 2.93
C MET A 277 -13.77 12.90 1.47
N ASP A 278 -12.50 12.61 1.23
CA ASP A 278 -11.96 12.48 -0.12
C ASP A 278 -12.50 11.25 -0.85
N LEU A 279 -12.79 10.18 -0.10
CA LEU A 279 -13.39 8.94 -0.62
C LEU A 279 -14.89 9.07 -0.93
N LYS A 280 -15.62 9.90 -0.19
CA LYS A 280 -17.09 9.98 -0.26
C LYS A 280 -17.60 10.14 -1.69
N GLY A 281 -18.43 9.20 -2.15
CA GLY A 281 -19.04 9.21 -3.49
C GLY A 281 -18.09 8.88 -4.65
N CYS A 282 -16.84 8.54 -4.38
CA CYS A 282 -15.86 8.18 -5.42
C CYS A 282 -16.02 6.74 -5.92
N ASP A 283 -15.33 6.43 -7.01
CA ASP A 283 -15.11 5.07 -7.46
C ASP A 283 -13.86 4.50 -6.78
N VAL A 284 -13.98 3.32 -6.19
CA VAL A 284 -12.86 2.64 -5.53
C VAL A 284 -12.65 1.28 -6.18
N ILE A 285 -11.48 1.10 -6.79
CA ILE A 285 -11.06 -0.16 -7.38
C ILE A 285 -10.22 -0.91 -6.33
N LEU A 286 -10.66 -2.11 -5.98
CA LEU A 286 -9.94 -3.07 -5.15
C LEU A 286 -9.45 -4.19 -6.07
N ASP A 287 -8.19 -4.11 -6.50
CA ASP A 287 -7.62 -5.07 -7.44
C ASP A 287 -6.75 -6.10 -6.71
N GLU A 288 -6.83 -7.36 -7.16
CA GLU A 288 -6.07 -8.52 -6.67
C GLU A 288 -6.21 -8.77 -5.14
N ILE A 289 -7.41 -8.59 -4.59
CA ILE A 289 -7.66 -8.69 -3.13
C ILE A 289 -7.43 -10.09 -2.54
N HIS A 290 -7.40 -11.12 -3.35
CA HIS A 290 -7.15 -12.51 -2.92
C HIS A 290 -5.71 -12.76 -2.44
N THR A 291 -4.77 -11.87 -2.80
CA THR A 291 -3.34 -12.01 -2.44
C THR A 291 -3.03 -11.61 -1.00
N TYR A 292 -4.03 -11.19 -0.24
CA TYR A 292 -3.85 -10.76 1.14
C TYR A 292 -3.85 -11.94 2.11
N SER A 293 -3.06 -11.82 3.20
CA SER A 293 -3.17 -12.71 4.36
C SER A 293 -4.57 -12.62 4.99
N ASP A 294 -4.94 -13.61 5.79
CA ASP A 294 -6.25 -13.69 6.47
C ASP A 294 -6.59 -12.40 7.23
N VAL A 295 -5.60 -11.84 7.93
CA VAL A 295 -5.72 -10.55 8.64
C VAL A 295 -6.08 -9.43 7.68
N MET A 296 -5.36 -9.32 6.56
CA MET A 296 -5.62 -8.29 5.57
C MET A 296 -6.94 -8.51 4.82
N GLN A 297 -7.35 -9.74 4.58
CA GLN A 297 -8.67 -10.03 4.01
C GLN A 297 -9.79 -9.53 4.92
N SER A 298 -9.67 -9.76 6.23
CA SER A 298 -10.62 -9.24 7.21
C SER A 298 -10.66 -7.70 7.23
N ILE A 299 -9.52 -7.04 7.13
CA ILE A 299 -9.42 -5.57 7.04
C ILE A 299 -10.05 -5.06 5.73
N VAL A 300 -9.82 -5.73 4.61
CA VAL A 300 -10.43 -5.37 3.32
C VAL A 300 -11.96 -5.48 3.39
N LEU A 301 -12.52 -6.47 4.06
CA LEU A 301 -13.96 -6.56 4.27
C LEU A 301 -14.48 -5.35 5.07
N ARG A 302 -13.76 -4.90 6.10
CA ARG A 302 -14.11 -3.67 6.84
C ARG A 302 -13.95 -2.41 6.00
N ILE A 303 -12.92 -2.34 5.15
CA ILE A 303 -12.79 -1.25 4.17
C ILE A 303 -14.03 -1.21 3.27
N ILE A 304 -14.50 -2.34 2.75
CA ILE A 304 -15.70 -2.40 1.90
C ILE A 304 -16.94 -1.88 2.65
N GLU A 305 -17.15 -2.27 3.90
CA GLU A 305 -18.26 -1.76 4.72
C GLU A 305 -18.24 -0.22 4.84
N ILE A 306 -17.06 0.36 5.09
CA ILE A 306 -16.89 1.82 5.19
C ILE A 306 -17.12 2.48 3.83
N LEU A 307 -16.59 1.92 2.75
CA LEU A 307 -16.78 2.46 1.41
C LEU A 307 -18.25 2.50 1.00
N VAL A 308 -19.01 1.47 1.33
CA VAL A 308 -20.46 1.45 1.11
C VAL A 308 -21.17 2.53 1.93
N ALA A 309 -20.78 2.71 3.20
CA ALA A 309 -21.34 3.76 4.06
C ALA A 309 -20.94 5.18 3.61
N LEU A 310 -19.80 5.35 2.91
CA LEU A 310 -19.37 6.58 2.29
C LEU A 310 -19.98 6.79 0.87
N GLU A 311 -20.95 5.97 0.50
CA GLU A 311 -21.63 6.03 -0.82
C GLU A 311 -20.66 5.85 -2.01
N CYS A 312 -19.53 5.16 -1.79
CA CYS A 312 -18.58 4.87 -2.85
C CYS A 312 -19.12 3.79 -3.80
N ARG A 313 -18.74 3.89 -5.07
CA ARG A 313 -18.90 2.78 -6.01
C ARG A 313 -17.67 1.88 -5.93
N VAL A 314 -17.88 0.64 -5.51
CA VAL A 314 -16.79 -0.31 -5.28
C VAL A 314 -16.68 -1.27 -6.46
N HIS A 315 -15.49 -1.38 -7.04
CA HIS A 315 -15.17 -2.22 -8.17
C HIS A 315 -14.07 -3.19 -7.78
N VAL A 316 -14.41 -4.48 -7.67
CA VAL A 316 -13.46 -5.53 -7.28
C VAL A 316 -13.01 -6.28 -8.51
N GLY A 317 -11.70 -6.42 -8.70
CA GLY A 317 -11.08 -7.20 -9.76
C GLY A 317 -10.16 -8.28 -9.22
N THR A 318 -10.29 -9.50 -9.73
CA THR A 318 -9.42 -10.60 -9.32
C THR A 318 -9.26 -11.62 -10.44
N ALA A 319 -8.12 -12.30 -10.46
CA ALA A 319 -7.93 -13.48 -11.31
C ALA A 319 -8.49 -14.73 -10.64
N THR A 320 -8.37 -14.79 -9.32
CA THR A 320 -8.65 -15.94 -8.47
C THR A 320 -9.28 -15.46 -7.17
N MET A 321 -10.32 -16.13 -6.67
CA MET A 321 -10.91 -15.80 -5.37
C MET A 321 -11.72 -17.01 -4.87
N PRO A 322 -11.48 -17.48 -3.63
CA PRO A 322 -12.33 -18.50 -3.03
C PRO A 322 -13.79 -18.08 -3.02
N THR A 323 -14.68 -19.01 -3.35
CA THR A 323 -16.13 -18.74 -3.44
C THR A 323 -16.68 -18.20 -2.12
N VAL A 324 -16.14 -18.62 -0.98
CA VAL A 324 -16.53 -18.12 0.35
C VAL A 324 -16.26 -16.62 0.48
N LEU A 325 -15.08 -16.15 0.05
CA LEU A 325 -14.73 -14.71 0.06
C LEU A 325 -15.57 -13.91 -0.93
N TYR A 326 -15.78 -14.48 -2.14
CA TYR A 326 -16.62 -13.88 -3.17
C TYR A 326 -18.04 -13.61 -2.66
N GLN A 327 -18.68 -14.60 -2.04
CA GLN A 327 -20.04 -14.47 -1.50
C GLN A 327 -20.11 -13.45 -0.35
N LYS A 328 -19.08 -13.40 0.51
CA LYS A 328 -19.00 -12.42 1.58
C LYS A 328 -18.93 -10.99 1.03
N ILE A 329 -18.09 -10.76 0.03
CA ILE A 329 -17.97 -9.45 -0.63
C ILE A 329 -19.28 -9.07 -1.33
N LEU A 330 -19.87 -10.00 -2.06
CA LEU A 330 -21.16 -9.78 -2.74
C LEU A 330 -22.24 -9.35 -1.75
N GLN A 331 -22.30 -10.01 -0.58
CA GLN A 331 -23.24 -9.66 0.48
C GLN A 331 -23.00 -8.25 1.03
N LEU A 332 -21.73 -7.89 1.32
CA LEU A 332 -21.38 -6.57 1.82
C LEU A 332 -21.70 -5.43 0.84
N LEU A 333 -21.60 -5.71 -0.45
CA LEU A 333 -21.92 -4.76 -1.52
C LEU A 333 -23.44 -4.66 -1.82
N GLY A 334 -24.29 -5.33 -1.06
CA GLY A 334 -25.76 -5.28 -1.24
C GLY A 334 -26.34 -6.37 -2.13
N GLY A 335 -25.60 -7.43 -2.42
CA GLY A 335 -26.05 -8.59 -3.18
C GLY A 335 -26.12 -8.38 -4.70
N ALA A 336 -26.67 -9.36 -5.38
CA ALA A 336 -26.72 -9.39 -6.85
C ALA A 336 -27.47 -8.21 -7.48
N ASP A 337 -28.41 -7.59 -6.79
CA ASP A 337 -29.16 -6.43 -7.30
C ASP A 337 -28.30 -5.16 -7.38
N ALA A 338 -27.36 -4.99 -6.46
CA ALA A 338 -26.46 -3.84 -6.39
C ALA A 338 -25.14 -4.05 -7.16
N VAL A 339 -24.75 -5.31 -7.44
CA VAL A 339 -23.45 -5.67 -7.99
C VAL A 339 -23.55 -6.14 -9.43
N TYR A 340 -22.77 -5.56 -10.32
CA TYR A 340 -22.56 -6.06 -11.67
C TYR A 340 -21.48 -7.13 -11.65
N GLU A 341 -21.91 -8.39 -11.66
CA GLU A 341 -21.03 -9.54 -11.71
C GLU A 341 -20.62 -9.82 -13.16
N VAL A 342 -19.30 -9.95 -13.40
CA VAL A 342 -18.74 -10.19 -14.73
C VAL A 342 -17.79 -11.39 -14.65
N LYS A 343 -18.13 -12.41 -15.43
CA LYS A 343 -17.33 -13.63 -15.62
C LYS A 343 -17.25 -13.94 -17.11
N LEU A 344 -16.15 -14.54 -17.53
CA LEU A 344 -16.00 -15.04 -18.90
C LEU A 344 -16.67 -16.42 -19.03
N ASP A 345 -17.22 -16.70 -20.19
CA ASP A 345 -17.76 -18.02 -20.51
C ASP A 345 -16.65 -19.07 -20.69
N SER A 346 -17.00 -20.35 -20.62
CA SER A 346 -16.05 -21.46 -20.67
C SER A 346 -15.23 -21.52 -21.98
N LEU A 347 -15.82 -21.15 -23.10
CA LEU A 347 -15.10 -21.14 -24.40
C LEU A 347 -14.04 -20.04 -24.41
N THR A 348 -14.40 -18.86 -23.92
CA THR A 348 -13.45 -17.76 -23.76
C THR A 348 -12.34 -18.14 -22.78
N LEU A 349 -12.66 -18.79 -21.65
CA LEU A 349 -11.66 -19.26 -20.68
C LEU A 349 -10.68 -20.26 -21.28
N GLN A 350 -11.13 -21.20 -22.11
CA GLN A 350 -10.25 -22.15 -22.81
C GLN A 350 -9.18 -21.44 -23.65
N SER A 351 -9.49 -20.28 -24.22
CA SER A 351 -8.49 -19.50 -24.97
C SER A 351 -7.35 -18.92 -24.09
N PHE A 352 -7.45 -19.02 -22.77
CA PHE A 352 -6.42 -18.64 -21.81
C PHE A 352 -5.57 -19.82 -21.33
N ASN A 353 -5.91 -21.04 -21.71
CA ASN A 353 -5.07 -22.20 -21.44
C ASN A 353 -3.72 -22.02 -22.12
N ARG A 354 -2.64 -22.09 -21.37
CA ARG A 354 -1.29 -21.77 -21.87
C ARG A 354 -0.15 -22.50 -21.16
N HIS A 355 -0.46 -23.33 -20.18
CA HIS A 355 0.53 -24.00 -19.34
C HIS A 355 0.30 -25.50 -19.31
N GLN A 356 1.41 -26.25 -19.40
CA GLN A 356 1.49 -27.69 -19.11
C GLN A 356 2.20 -27.87 -17.78
N ILE A 357 1.61 -28.63 -16.87
CA ILE A 357 2.13 -28.79 -15.50
C ILE A 357 2.82 -30.12 -15.35
N TYR A 358 4.01 -30.08 -14.77
CA TYR A 358 4.83 -31.23 -14.39
C TYR A 358 5.14 -31.13 -12.91
N LYS A 359 4.88 -32.20 -12.16
CA LYS A 359 5.25 -32.30 -10.74
C LYS A 359 6.65 -32.90 -10.63
N LEU A 360 7.49 -32.28 -9.81
CA LEU A 360 8.82 -32.77 -9.47
C LEU A 360 8.83 -33.23 -8.02
N GLU A 361 9.17 -34.46 -7.76
CA GLU A 361 9.22 -35.01 -6.40
C GLU A 361 10.52 -34.62 -5.67
N ASP A 362 11.64 -34.47 -6.42
CA ASP A 362 12.93 -34.04 -5.86
C ASP A 362 13.42 -32.75 -6.53
N LYS A 363 13.93 -31.83 -5.73
CA LYS A 363 14.62 -30.61 -6.19
C LYS A 363 15.75 -30.89 -7.18
N LYS A 364 16.39 -32.07 -7.10
CA LYS A 364 17.46 -32.44 -8.01
C LYS A 364 17.00 -32.58 -9.46
N GLU A 365 15.78 -33.01 -9.69
CA GLU A 365 15.19 -33.12 -11.02
C GLU A 365 15.14 -31.74 -11.74
N SER A 366 15.09 -30.65 -10.97
CA SER A 366 15.11 -29.30 -11.55
C SER A 366 16.39 -28.98 -12.32
N TYR A 367 17.53 -29.60 -11.97
CA TYR A 367 18.80 -29.38 -12.69
C TYR A 367 18.79 -29.98 -14.10
N ASP A 368 18.12 -31.13 -14.28
CA ASP A 368 17.96 -31.76 -15.60
C ASP A 368 17.06 -30.88 -16.49
N VAL A 369 16.01 -30.27 -15.91
CA VAL A 369 15.14 -29.33 -16.60
C VAL A 369 15.93 -28.07 -17.01
N ILE A 370 16.78 -27.53 -16.13
CA ILE A 370 17.62 -26.35 -16.43
C ILE A 370 18.58 -26.68 -17.57
N ALA A 371 19.27 -27.83 -17.53
CA ALA A 371 20.20 -28.26 -18.56
C ALA A 371 19.51 -28.35 -19.94
N SER A 372 18.37 -29.04 -20.01
CA SER A 372 17.57 -29.16 -21.23
C SER A 372 17.06 -27.81 -21.75
N ALA A 373 16.68 -26.90 -20.84
CA ALA A 373 16.24 -25.55 -21.20
C ALA A 373 17.38 -24.71 -21.84
N ILE A 374 18.59 -24.82 -21.31
CA ILE A 374 19.78 -24.15 -21.86
C ILE A 374 20.10 -24.68 -23.25
N GLU A 375 20.09 -26.00 -23.43
CA GLU A 375 20.31 -26.65 -24.74
C GLU A 375 19.28 -26.20 -25.79
N SER A 376 18.03 -25.97 -25.36
CA SER A 376 16.94 -25.49 -26.23
C SER A 376 16.88 -23.97 -26.39
N ASN A 377 17.88 -23.23 -25.90
CA ASN A 377 17.92 -21.76 -25.91
C ASN A 377 16.70 -21.09 -25.28
N SER A 378 16.16 -21.69 -24.21
CA SER A 378 14.95 -21.21 -23.53
C SER A 378 15.27 -20.27 -22.38
N LYS A 379 14.35 -19.34 -22.11
CA LYS A 379 14.39 -18.47 -20.92
C LYS A 379 13.75 -19.17 -19.73
N VAL A 380 14.49 -19.33 -18.66
CA VAL A 380 14.04 -20.03 -17.45
C VAL A 380 13.78 -19.05 -16.32
N LEU A 381 12.61 -19.12 -15.74
CA LEU A 381 12.28 -18.42 -14.50
C LEU A 381 12.17 -19.43 -13.36
N ILE A 382 13.00 -19.27 -12.33
CA ILE A 382 12.99 -20.13 -11.14
C ILE A 382 12.46 -19.34 -9.95
N VAL A 383 11.44 -19.86 -9.26
CA VAL A 383 10.80 -19.16 -8.14
C VAL A 383 10.91 -19.95 -6.85
N CYS A 384 11.60 -19.37 -5.88
CA CYS A 384 11.74 -19.92 -4.53
C CYS A 384 10.81 -19.19 -3.55
N ASN A 385 10.37 -19.88 -2.49
CA ASN A 385 9.55 -19.28 -1.45
C ASN A 385 10.35 -18.45 -0.44
N GLN A 386 11.68 -18.69 -0.34
CA GLN A 386 12.54 -18.00 0.62
C GLN A 386 13.75 -17.37 -0.08
N VAL A 387 14.11 -16.15 0.34
CA VAL A 387 15.28 -15.43 -0.20
C VAL A 387 16.56 -16.23 -0.03
N LYS A 388 16.78 -16.84 1.14
CA LYS A 388 17.99 -17.65 1.41
C LYS A 388 18.13 -18.83 0.45
N ARG A 389 17.02 -19.48 0.08
CA ARG A 389 17.03 -20.56 -0.91
C ARG A 389 17.31 -20.06 -2.31
N ALA A 390 16.73 -18.92 -2.68
CA ALA A 390 16.99 -18.29 -3.97
C ALA A 390 18.47 -17.90 -4.11
N GLN A 391 19.09 -17.33 -3.07
CA GLN A 391 20.51 -16.99 -3.04
C GLN A 391 21.41 -18.23 -3.21
N LYS A 392 21.16 -19.30 -2.44
CA LYS A 392 21.92 -20.55 -2.54
C LYS A 392 21.79 -21.21 -3.91
N LEU A 393 20.57 -21.24 -4.46
CA LEU A 393 20.34 -21.80 -5.79
C LEU A 393 21.05 -20.97 -6.86
N TYR A 394 21.03 -19.64 -6.73
CA TYR A 394 21.74 -18.73 -7.63
C TYR A 394 23.25 -19.01 -7.62
N GLU A 395 23.87 -19.20 -6.45
CA GLU A 395 25.27 -19.56 -6.30
C GLU A 395 25.60 -20.89 -7.01
N SER A 396 24.76 -21.91 -6.83
CA SER A 396 24.93 -23.19 -7.54
C SER A 396 24.81 -23.04 -9.06
N ILE A 397 23.92 -22.18 -9.53
CA ILE A 397 23.75 -21.89 -10.97
C ILE A 397 24.94 -21.10 -11.51
N GLU A 398 25.52 -20.18 -10.73
CA GLU A 398 26.76 -19.47 -11.10
C GLU A 398 27.92 -20.44 -11.35
N GLU A 399 28.07 -21.46 -10.47
CA GLU A 399 29.12 -22.47 -10.60
C GLU A 399 28.89 -23.43 -11.79
N LEU A 400 27.64 -23.87 -11.98
CA LEU A 400 27.31 -24.86 -13.02
C LEU A 400 27.22 -24.28 -14.44
N TYR A 401 26.78 -23.06 -14.57
CA TYR A 401 26.51 -22.41 -15.85
C TYR A 401 27.14 -21.00 -15.93
N PRO A 402 28.47 -20.86 -15.84
CA PRO A 402 29.15 -19.56 -15.77
C PRO A 402 28.86 -18.68 -16.99
N GLU A 403 28.74 -19.25 -18.18
CA GLU A 403 28.56 -18.52 -19.45
C GLU A 403 27.09 -18.11 -19.72
N VAL A 404 26.12 -18.66 -18.99
CA VAL A 404 24.71 -18.36 -19.20
C VAL A 404 24.35 -17.04 -18.52
N LYS A 405 23.66 -16.18 -19.22
CA LYS A 405 23.16 -14.91 -18.66
C LYS A 405 22.19 -15.21 -17.50
N LYS A 406 22.46 -14.67 -16.34
CA LYS A 406 21.68 -14.96 -15.14
C LYS A 406 21.42 -13.72 -14.28
N MET A 407 20.40 -13.78 -13.45
CA MET A 407 20.03 -12.70 -12.52
C MET A 407 19.31 -13.28 -11.30
N LEU A 408 19.55 -12.67 -10.14
CA LEU A 408 18.80 -12.91 -8.92
C LEU A 408 17.95 -11.70 -8.57
N VAL A 409 16.64 -11.90 -8.28
CA VAL A 409 15.71 -10.81 -7.95
C VAL A 409 14.85 -11.18 -6.75
N HIS A 410 14.96 -10.42 -5.66
CA HIS A 410 14.14 -10.59 -4.46
C HIS A 410 13.92 -9.27 -3.70
N SER A 411 13.25 -9.32 -2.56
CA SER A 411 12.87 -8.10 -1.81
C SER A 411 14.01 -7.44 -1.03
N ARG A 412 15.14 -8.13 -0.77
CA ARG A 412 16.19 -7.69 0.16
C ARG A 412 17.37 -7.03 -0.56
N TYR A 413 17.10 -6.05 -1.42
CA TYR A 413 18.09 -5.15 -2.02
C TYR A 413 17.92 -3.73 -1.49
N LYS A 414 18.97 -2.89 -1.57
CA LYS A 414 18.78 -1.44 -1.51
C LYS A 414 17.71 -1.06 -2.52
N ARG A 415 16.84 -0.13 -2.17
CA ARG A 415 15.72 0.21 -3.07
C ARG A 415 16.20 0.72 -4.43
N SER A 416 17.32 1.48 -4.45
CA SER A 416 17.97 1.93 -5.68
C SER A 416 18.43 0.76 -6.57
N ASP A 417 19.07 -0.25 -5.97
CA ASP A 417 19.61 -1.39 -6.71
C ASP A 417 18.49 -2.30 -7.21
N ARG A 418 17.44 -2.49 -6.40
CA ARG A 418 16.25 -3.22 -6.83
C ARG A 418 15.59 -2.56 -8.03
N ALA A 419 15.47 -1.23 -8.07
CA ALA A 419 14.90 -0.52 -9.21
C ALA A 419 15.72 -0.74 -10.48
N LYS A 420 17.07 -0.73 -10.37
CA LYS A 420 17.97 -1.07 -11.49
C LYS A 420 17.77 -2.51 -11.97
N LEU A 421 17.67 -3.48 -11.03
CA LEU A 421 17.45 -4.89 -11.36
C LEU A 421 16.10 -5.11 -12.05
N GLU A 422 15.03 -4.48 -11.58
CA GLU A 422 13.70 -4.57 -12.21
C GLU A 422 13.69 -3.96 -13.62
N THR A 423 14.43 -2.87 -13.84
CA THR A 423 14.63 -2.28 -15.18
C THR A 423 15.42 -3.22 -16.08
N LYS A 424 16.55 -3.75 -15.61
CA LYS A 424 17.36 -4.72 -16.35
C LYS A 424 16.59 -6.00 -16.69
N LEU A 425 15.77 -6.50 -15.76
CA LEU A 425 14.90 -7.64 -15.99
C LEU A 425 13.92 -7.39 -17.16
N ARG A 426 13.32 -6.21 -17.18
CA ARG A 426 12.32 -5.81 -18.17
C ARG A 426 12.93 -5.51 -19.54
N GLU A 427 14.05 -4.81 -19.56
CA GLU A 427 14.67 -4.31 -20.80
C GLU A 427 15.63 -5.32 -21.41
N ASP A 428 16.47 -5.98 -20.61
CA ASP A 428 17.50 -6.89 -21.10
C ASP A 428 16.99 -8.33 -21.18
N PHE A 429 16.45 -8.89 -20.08
CA PHE A 429 16.10 -10.32 -20.01
C PHE A 429 14.76 -10.62 -20.71
N ASN A 430 13.78 -9.73 -20.58
CA ASN A 430 12.47 -9.95 -21.17
C ASN A 430 12.48 -9.84 -22.70
N GLN A 431 13.42 -9.08 -23.28
CA GLN A 431 13.54 -8.86 -24.72
C GLN A 431 14.44 -9.89 -25.44
N LEU A 432 15.11 -10.79 -24.70
CA LEU A 432 15.94 -11.82 -25.31
C LEU A 432 15.09 -12.76 -26.16
N GLU A 433 15.53 -12.99 -27.38
CA GLU A 433 14.97 -13.98 -28.29
C GLU A 433 16.05 -15.02 -28.65
N ASN A 434 15.71 -16.29 -28.49
CA ASN A 434 16.61 -17.43 -28.80
C ASN A 434 17.98 -17.40 -28.07
N VAL A 435 18.05 -16.76 -26.93
CA VAL A 435 19.24 -16.72 -26.06
C VAL A 435 18.86 -17.25 -24.70
N PRO A 436 19.53 -18.31 -24.20
CA PRO A 436 19.21 -18.87 -22.91
C PRO A 436 19.53 -17.85 -21.79
N CYS A 437 18.65 -17.75 -20.84
CA CYS A 437 18.91 -17.00 -19.61
C CYS A 437 18.19 -17.64 -18.42
N ILE A 438 18.73 -17.42 -17.23
CA ILE A 438 18.15 -17.92 -15.99
C ILE A 438 17.89 -16.74 -15.06
N VAL A 439 16.64 -16.59 -14.61
CA VAL A 439 16.27 -15.65 -13.57
C VAL A 439 15.80 -16.43 -12.34
N VAL A 440 16.52 -16.28 -11.24
CA VAL A 440 16.13 -16.82 -9.93
C VAL A 440 15.41 -15.72 -9.17
N SER A 441 14.26 -16.03 -8.62
CA SER A 441 13.45 -15.01 -7.95
C SER A 441 12.69 -15.59 -6.75
N THR A 442 11.97 -14.72 -6.07
CA THR A 442 11.02 -15.07 -5.01
C THR A 442 9.63 -14.50 -5.38
N GLN A 443 8.73 -14.35 -4.41
CA GLN A 443 7.37 -13.83 -4.61
C GLN A 443 7.32 -12.48 -5.35
N VAL A 444 8.42 -11.76 -5.49
CA VAL A 444 8.45 -10.46 -6.18
C VAL A 444 8.03 -10.55 -7.65
N VAL A 445 8.12 -11.73 -8.28
CA VAL A 445 7.66 -11.94 -9.65
C VAL A 445 6.15 -12.18 -9.77
N GLU A 446 5.47 -12.51 -8.68
CA GLU A 446 4.02 -12.71 -8.67
C GLU A 446 3.29 -11.43 -9.06
N VAL A 447 3.91 -10.27 -8.81
CA VAL A 447 3.25 -8.97 -8.87
C VAL A 447 3.95 -8.02 -9.82
N SER A 448 3.16 -7.34 -10.65
CA SER A 448 3.47 -6.11 -11.41
C SER A 448 4.65 -6.11 -12.38
N LEU A 449 5.34 -7.22 -12.57
CA LEU A 449 6.36 -7.30 -13.59
C LEU A 449 5.74 -7.77 -14.91
N ASP A 450 5.89 -6.97 -15.96
CA ASP A 450 5.50 -7.36 -17.32
C ASP A 450 6.64 -8.13 -17.99
N ILE A 451 6.80 -9.38 -17.55
CA ILE A 451 7.81 -10.31 -18.02
C ILE A 451 7.16 -11.57 -18.61
N SER A 452 7.81 -12.16 -19.59
CA SER A 452 7.35 -13.40 -20.24
C SER A 452 8.54 -14.33 -20.48
N PHE A 453 8.51 -15.50 -19.86
CA PHE A 453 9.53 -16.55 -19.95
C PHE A 453 8.97 -17.78 -20.67
N ASP A 454 9.87 -18.72 -21.02
CA ASP A 454 9.50 -19.93 -21.75
C ASP A 454 9.23 -21.10 -20.82
N ILE A 455 9.97 -21.21 -19.73
CA ILE A 455 9.91 -22.30 -18.76
C ILE A 455 9.90 -21.73 -17.36
N MET A 456 9.09 -22.31 -16.50
CA MET A 456 9.14 -22.03 -15.06
C MET A 456 9.50 -23.29 -14.27
N ILE A 457 10.34 -23.10 -13.27
CA ILE A 457 10.54 -24.05 -12.18
C ILE A 457 10.14 -23.33 -10.90
N THR A 458 9.20 -23.83 -10.15
CA THR A 458 8.74 -23.16 -8.93
C THR A 458 8.62 -24.12 -7.77
N GLU A 459 9.05 -23.70 -6.59
CA GLU A 459 8.62 -24.38 -5.36
C GLU A 459 7.10 -24.27 -5.26
N CYS A 460 6.45 -25.33 -4.71
CA CYS A 460 5.01 -25.30 -4.46
C CYS A 460 4.67 -24.10 -3.55
N ALA A 461 3.61 -23.40 -3.91
CA ALA A 461 3.05 -22.27 -3.20
C ALA A 461 1.52 -22.38 -3.20
N PRO A 462 0.78 -21.59 -2.42
CA PRO A 462 -0.67 -21.55 -2.50
C PRO A 462 -1.16 -21.38 -3.93
N ILE A 463 -2.31 -21.98 -4.26
CA ILE A 463 -2.82 -22.05 -5.64
C ILE A 463 -3.02 -20.67 -6.29
N ASP A 464 -3.43 -19.68 -5.52
CA ASP A 464 -3.56 -18.28 -5.94
C ASP A 464 -2.20 -17.66 -6.28
N ALA A 465 -1.16 -17.89 -5.48
CA ALA A 465 0.21 -17.47 -5.75
C ALA A 465 0.79 -18.19 -6.99
N LEU A 466 0.56 -19.52 -7.12
CA LEU A 466 0.99 -20.27 -8.29
C LEU A 466 0.36 -19.75 -9.58
N THR A 467 -0.92 -19.45 -9.60
CA THR A 467 -1.59 -18.91 -10.79
C THR A 467 -1.01 -17.56 -11.21
N GLN A 468 -0.56 -16.74 -10.27
CA GLN A 468 0.13 -15.49 -10.56
C GLN A 468 1.55 -15.72 -11.12
N ARG A 469 2.31 -16.68 -10.53
CA ARG A 469 3.61 -17.11 -11.07
C ARG A 469 3.45 -17.62 -12.49
N PHE A 470 2.51 -18.52 -12.73
CA PHE A 470 2.21 -19.08 -14.06
C PHE A 470 1.91 -18.00 -15.08
N GLY A 471 1.24 -16.93 -14.64
CA GLY A 471 1.02 -15.74 -15.44
C GLY A 471 2.28 -15.04 -15.95
N ARG A 472 3.50 -15.46 -15.59
CA ARG A 472 4.79 -14.96 -16.10
C ARG A 472 5.34 -15.82 -17.23
N ILE A 473 4.69 -16.94 -17.52
CA ILE A 473 5.04 -17.84 -18.60
C ILE A 473 4.02 -17.68 -19.72
N ASN A 474 4.50 -17.57 -20.96
CA ASN A 474 3.64 -17.35 -22.12
C ASN A 474 2.65 -16.17 -21.93
N ARG A 475 3.13 -15.08 -21.31
CA ARG A 475 2.31 -13.94 -20.89
C ARG A 475 1.80 -13.11 -22.06
N LYS A 476 2.65 -12.91 -23.09
CA LYS A 476 2.29 -12.11 -24.25
C LYS A 476 1.26 -12.88 -25.09
N ARG A 477 0.00 -12.48 -24.96
CA ARG A 477 -1.09 -13.08 -25.70
C ARG A 477 -1.20 -12.42 -27.07
N THR A 478 -0.97 -13.18 -28.11
CA THR A 478 -1.16 -12.81 -29.51
C THR A 478 -2.02 -13.88 -30.18
N ARG A 479 -2.47 -13.64 -31.41
CA ARG A 479 -3.19 -14.69 -32.16
C ARG A 479 -2.33 -15.93 -32.36
N ASP A 480 -1.01 -15.77 -32.49
CA ASP A 480 -0.07 -16.87 -32.73
C ASP A 480 0.29 -17.65 -31.46
N THR A 481 0.11 -17.05 -30.26
CA THR A 481 0.40 -17.72 -28.99
C THR A 481 -0.79 -18.43 -28.38
N ILE A 482 -2.01 -18.16 -28.84
CA ILE A 482 -3.23 -18.87 -28.39
C ILE A 482 -3.18 -20.31 -28.90
N GLY A 483 -3.38 -21.26 -27.97
CA GLY A 483 -3.29 -22.71 -28.27
C GLY A 483 -1.87 -23.28 -28.20
N HIS A 484 -0.87 -22.46 -27.90
CA HIS A 484 0.49 -22.93 -27.60
C HIS A 484 0.72 -22.96 -26.09
N TYR A 485 1.24 -24.07 -25.62
CA TYR A 485 1.45 -24.34 -24.21
C TYR A 485 2.93 -24.29 -23.86
N LYS A 486 3.26 -23.83 -22.66
CA LYS A 486 4.62 -23.77 -22.13
C LYS A 486 4.70 -24.57 -20.83
N PRO A 487 5.85 -25.27 -20.59
CA PRO A 487 5.99 -26.13 -19.41
C PRO A 487 6.22 -25.32 -18.13
N ILE A 488 5.60 -25.80 -17.06
CA ILE A 488 5.80 -25.34 -15.70
C ILE A 488 6.07 -26.55 -14.82
N TYR A 489 7.17 -26.51 -14.11
CA TYR A 489 7.61 -27.55 -13.20
C TYR A 489 7.39 -27.09 -11.76
N VAL A 490 6.59 -27.83 -11.01
CA VAL A 490 6.25 -27.52 -9.61
C VAL A 490 6.92 -28.53 -8.70
N ILE A 491 7.85 -28.08 -7.86
CA ILE A 491 8.58 -28.91 -6.90
C ILE A 491 7.66 -29.21 -5.71
N ALA A 492 7.57 -30.47 -5.30
CA ALA A 492 6.81 -30.93 -4.16
C ALA A 492 7.17 -30.16 -2.86
N PRO A 493 6.19 -29.89 -1.98
CA PRO A 493 6.47 -29.29 -0.69
C PRO A 493 7.30 -30.23 0.19
N SER A 494 8.22 -29.67 0.97
CA SER A 494 8.96 -30.43 2.00
C SER A 494 8.01 -30.87 3.12
N GLU A 495 8.34 -31.96 3.79
CA GLU A 495 7.64 -32.42 5.00
C GLU A 495 7.98 -31.57 6.25
N ASP A 496 8.96 -30.67 6.18
CA ASP A 496 9.36 -29.79 7.29
C ASP A 496 8.62 -28.46 7.23
N ASP A 497 7.86 -28.15 8.29
CA ASP A 497 7.13 -26.89 8.44
C ASP A 497 8.04 -25.64 8.30
N LYS A 498 9.31 -25.73 8.72
CA LYS A 498 10.24 -24.59 8.58
C LYS A 498 10.63 -24.33 7.13
N GLU A 499 10.68 -25.39 6.33
CA GLU A 499 10.93 -25.27 4.90
C GLU A 499 9.68 -24.81 4.14
N ALA A 500 8.47 -25.09 4.64
CA ALA A 500 7.22 -24.62 4.07
C ALA A 500 7.05 -23.09 4.17
N LEU A 501 7.68 -22.46 5.17
CA LEU A 501 7.56 -21.01 5.36
C LEU A 501 7.83 -20.21 4.07
N PRO A 502 7.07 -19.14 3.82
CA PRO A 502 6.10 -18.47 4.71
C PRO A 502 4.68 -19.06 4.70
N TYR A 503 4.45 -20.17 4.04
CA TYR A 503 3.13 -20.76 3.86
C TYR A 503 2.87 -21.92 4.84
N SER A 504 1.59 -22.24 5.06
CA SER A 504 1.19 -23.43 5.79
C SER A 504 1.48 -24.69 4.96
N LEU A 505 2.04 -25.70 5.60
CA LEU A 505 2.36 -26.97 4.94
C LEU A 505 1.09 -27.67 4.40
N ASP A 506 -0.03 -27.60 5.14
CA ASP A 506 -1.30 -28.18 4.71
C ASP A 506 -1.80 -27.53 3.41
N VAL A 507 -1.77 -26.21 3.32
CA VAL A 507 -2.15 -25.47 2.10
C VAL A 507 -1.26 -25.84 0.91
N LEU A 508 0.05 -26.05 1.15
CA LEU A 508 0.96 -26.47 0.09
C LEU A 508 0.66 -27.90 -0.39
N LYS A 509 0.40 -28.84 0.53
CA LYS A 509 0.03 -30.22 0.21
C LYS A 509 -1.31 -30.28 -0.55
N ASP A 510 -2.31 -29.55 -0.08
CA ASP A 510 -3.60 -29.47 -0.76
C ASP A 510 -3.44 -28.85 -2.16
N THR A 511 -2.65 -27.78 -2.29
CA THR A 511 -2.35 -27.18 -3.60
C THR A 511 -1.67 -28.17 -4.54
N PHE A 512 -0.61 -28.84 -4.07
CA PHE A 512 0.12 -29.80 -4.89
C PHE A 512 -0.76 -30.97 -5.33
N SER A 513 -1.68 -31.41 -4.48
CA SER A 513 -2.60 -32.50 -4.78
C SER A 513 -3.59 -32.17 -5.91
N VAL A 514 -4.10 -30.93 -5.96
CA VAL A 514 -5.12 -30.52 -6.93
C VAL A 514 -4.56 -30.11 -8.30
N LEU A 515 -3.24 -29.84 -8.39
CA LEU A 515 -2.60 -29.50 -9.66
C LEU A 515 -2.64 -30.69 -10.64
N PRO A 516 -2.80 -30.45 -11.95
CA PRO A 516 -2.54 -31.46 -12.98
C PRO A 516 -1.06 -31.88 -12.97
N ASP A 517 -0.74 -32.95 -13.69
CA ASP A 517 0.60 -33.52 -13.74
C ASP A 517 0.91 -34.08 -15.13
N SER A 518 2.16 -34.58 -15.29
CA SER A 518 2.60 -35.33 -16.46
C SER A 518 2.44 -34.59 -17.80
N GLY A 519 2.44 -33.25 -17.76
CA GLY A 519 2.25 -32.41 -18.93
C GLY A 519 0.79 -32.12 -19.28
N ASP A 520 -0.13 -32.46 -18.41
CA ASP A 520 -1.52 -32.07 -18.59
C ASP A 520 -1.69 -30.56 -18.54
N ILE A 521 -2.68 -30.06 -19.27
CA ILE A 521 -2.95 -28.63 -19.39
C ILE A 521 -3.62 -28.12 -18.12
N MET A 522 -3.10 -27.02 -17.60
CA MET A 522 -3.79 -26.21 -16.59
C MET A 522 -4.97 -25.50 -17.24
N GLU A 523 -6.16 -26.05 -17.09
CA GLU A 523 -7.37 -25.46 -17.67
C GLU A 523 -7.92 -24.32 -16.82
N GLU A 524 -8.02 -23.14 -17.41
CA GLU A 524 -8.52 -21.93 -16.73
C GLU A 524 -9.98 -22.07 -16.21
N CYS A 525 -10.79 -22.89 -16.87
CA CYS A 525 -12.15 -23.17 -16.40
C CYS A 525 -12.21 -23.98 -15.10
N HIS A 526 -11.15 -24.74 -14.75
CA HIS A 526 -11.07 -25.55 -13.54
C HIS A 526 -10.33 -24.85 -12.38
N VAL A 527 -9.70 -23.70 -12.63
CA VAL A 527 -8.95 -22.97 -11.60
C VAL A 527 -9.80 -22.64 -10.38
N GLN A 528 -11.07 -22.23 -10.60
CA GLN A 528 -11.98 -21.93 -9.50
C GLN A 528 -12.27 -23.15 -8.61
N GLU A 529 -12.46 -24.33 -9.21
CA GLU A 529 -12.65 -25.58 -8.48
C GLU A 529 -11.43 -25.95 -7.63
N MET A 530 -10.23 -25.76 -8.18
CA MET A 530 -8.97 -26.01 -7.45
C MET A 530 -8.84 -25.07 -6.24
N ILE A 531 -9.17 -23.79 -6.42
CA ILE A 531 -9.13 -22.80 -5.34
C ILE A 531 -10.12 -23.17 -4.24
N ASP A 532 -11.34 -23.56 -4.58
CA ASP A 532 -12.38 -23.90 -3.61
C ASP A 532 -12.05 -25.23 -2.87
N LYS A 533 -11.28 -26.13 -3.48
CA LYS A 533 -10.77 -27.33 -2.81
C LYS A 533 -9.67 -27.00 -1.81
N VAL A 534 -8.76 -26.07 -2.15
CA VAL A 534 -7.66 -25.64 -1.26
C VAL A 534 -8.18 -24.73 -0.13
N TYR A 535 -9.18 -23.90 -0.42
CA TYR A 535 -9.77 -22.96 0.53
C TYR A 535 -11.27 -23.20 0.73
N PRO A 536 -11.69 -24.36 1.27
CA PRO A 536 -13.10 -24.65 1.48
C PRO A 536 -13.73 -23.77 2.55
N LYS A 537 -12.90 -23.21 3.43
CA LYS A 537 -13.27 -22.27 4.49
C LYS A 537 -12.20 -21.20 4.61
N ILE A 538 -12.61 -19.98 4.85
CA ILE A 538 -11.71 -18.90 5.24
C ILE A 538 -12.02 -18.60 6.70
N ASP A 539 -11.02 -18.70 7.55
CA ASP A 539 -11.13 -18.29 8.94
C ASP A 539 -10.96 -16.75 8.96
N PHE A 540 -12.09 -16.05 8.88
CA PHE A 540 -12.11 -14.61 9.12
C PHE A 540 -11.86 -14.41 10.59
N GLN A 541 -10.58 -14.45 11.01
CA GLN A 541 -10.20 -14.24 12.39
C GLN A 541 -10.91 -12.99 12.91
N ASN A 542 -11.54 -13.11 14.06
CA ASN A 542 -11.98 -11.97 14.85
C ASN A 542 -10.72 -11.21 15.25
N ILE A 543 -10.24 -10.35 14.36
CA ILE A 543 -9.22 -9.38 14.70
C ILE A 543 -9.79 -8.61 15.88
N ASP A 544 -9.03 -8.50 16.94
CA ASP A 544 -9.40 -7.64 18.05
C ASP A 544 -9.46 -6.19 17.55
N PHE A 545 -10.65 -5.80 17.13
CA PHE A 545 -10.91 -4.48 16.57
C PHE A 545 -11.14 -3.44 17.67
N THR A 546 -10.48 -3.56 18.83
CA THR A 546 -10.60 -2.57 19.92
C THR A 546 -10.26 -1.14 19.46
N GLY A 547 -9.54 -1.00 18.35
CA GLY A 547 -9.23 0.28 17.73
C GLY A 547 -10.07 0.67 16.51
N VAL A 548 -11.08 -0.12 16.12
CA VAL A 548 -11.90 0.20 14.95
C VAL A 548 -12.88 1.32 15.23
N VAL A 549 -12.95 2.30 14.35
CA VAL A 549 -13.82 3.48 14.51
C VAL A 549 -15.15 3.36 13.77
N PHE A 550 -15.36 2.27 13.02
CA PHE A 550 -16.57 2.03 12.25
C PHE A 550 -17.02 0.56 12.42
N LEU A 551 -18.21 0.36 12.97
CA LEU A 551 -18.80 -0.96 13.18
C LEU A 551 -20.29 -0.92 12.84
N GLU A 552 -20.78 -1.99 12.20
CA GLU A 552 -22.20 -2.17 11.89
C GLU A 552 -22.87 -0.97 11.21
N GLY A 553 -22.17 -0.35 10.28
CA GLY A 553 -22.66 0.80 9.52
C GLY A 553 -22.60 2.14 10.28
N LYS A 554 -21.93 2.22 11.44
CA LYS A 554 -21.88 3.44 12.26
C LYS A 554 -20.46 3.76 12.71
N TRP A 555 -20.18 5.06 12.82
CA TRP A 555 -18.98 5.55 13.49
C TRP A 555 -19.14 5.37 15.00
N VAL A 556 -18.27 4.54 15.60
CA VAL A 556 -18.35 4.16 17.03
C VAL A 556 -17.46 5.01 17.92
N LEU A 557 -16.55 5.79 17.38
CA LEU A 557 -15.71 6.70 18.14
C LEU A 557 -16.56 7.80 18.78
N LYS A 558 -16.48 7.96 20.12
CA LYS A 558 -17.33 8.89 20.86
C LYS A 558 -16.74 10.30 21.01
N ALA A 559 -15.43 10.45 20.88
CA ALA A 559 -14.73 11.71 21.04
C ALA A 559 -13.98 12.11 19.79
N LEU A 560 -13.66 13.41 19.62
CA LEU A 560 -12.80 13.91 18.56
C LEU A 560 -11.36 13.45 18.80
N CYS A 561 -11.10 12.17 18.63
CA CYS A 561 -9.80 11.56 18.81
C CYS A 561 -9.35 10.79 17.56
N HIS A 562 -8.08 10.46 17.51
CA HIS A 562 -7.50 9.57 16.51
C HIS A 562 -6.55 8.59 17.21
N HIS A 563 -6.37 7.43 16.58
CA HIS A 563 -5.41 6.44 17.06
C HIS A 563 -4.00 6.72 16.52
N PRO A 564 -2.93 6.35 17.22
CA PRO A 564 -1.58 6.43 16.70
C PRO A 564 -1.37 5.39 15.58
N LYS A 565 -0.45 5.70 14.68
CA LYS A 565 -0.10 4.79 13.58
C LYS A 565 0.41 3.42 14.08
N SER A 566 0.98 3.36 15.29
CA SER A 566 1.41 2.10 15.91
C SER A 566 0.27 1.09 16.04
N ALA A 567 -0.95 1.52 16.36
CA ALA A 567 -2.10 0.63 16.46
C ALA A 567 -2.39 -0.13 15.14
N LEU A 568 -2.25 0.56 14.00
CA LEU A 568 -2.37 -0.06 12.69
C LEU A 568 -1.22 -1.05 12.42
N LEU A 569 0.01 -0.67 12.76
CA LEU A 569 1.19 -1.50 12.54
C LEU A 569 1.17 -2.77 13.38
N GLU A 570 0.72 -2.67 14.63
CA GLU A 570 0.56 -3.81 15.54
C GLU A 570 -0.53 -4.78 15.05
N THR A 571 -1.69 -4.25 14.64
CA THR A 571 -2.79 -5.10 14.14
C THR A 571 -2.42 -5.83 12.84
N LEU A 572 -1.62 -5.20 11.98
CA LEU A 572 -1.18 -5.77 10.72
C LEU A 572 0.03 -6.70 10.87
N ASP A 573 0.56 -6.87 12.09
CA ASP A 573 1.82 -7.60 12.38
C ASP A 573 2.94 -7.21 11.39
N ILE A 574 3.07 -5.90 11.13
CA ILE A 574 4.08 -5.39 10.20
C ILE A 574 5.45 -5.43 10.89
N ASN A 575 6.06 -6.60 10.89
CA ASN A 575 7.42 -6.84 11.35
C ASN A 575 8.47 -6.32 10.35
N SER A 576 8.24 -5.13 9.80
CA SER A 576 9.17 -4.54 8.85
C SER A 576 10.20 -3.65 9.53
N ALA A 577 11.45 -3.86 9.21
CA ALA A 577 12.56 -3.00 9.57
C ALA A 577 13.35 -2.63 8.30
N VAL A 578 14.28 -1.71 8.43
CA VAL A 578 15.20 -1.35 7.36
C VAL A 578 16.63 -1.43 7.84
N CYS A 579 17.52 -1.84 6.94
CA CYS A 579 18.96 -1.78 7.15
C CYS A 579 19.61 -0.80 6.16
N ILE A 580 20.79 -0.31 6.53
CA ILE A 580 21.73 0.35 5.63
C ILE A 580 23.12 -0.25 5.85
N THR A 581 24.00 -0.13 4.86
CA THR A 581 25.40 -0.54 5.00
C THR A 581 26.19 0.47 5.81
N GLU A 582 27.31 0.05 6.42
CA GLU A 582 28.25 0.97 7.09
C GLU A 582 28.74 2.06 6.15
N GLU A 583 29.00 1.72 4.89
CA GLU A 583 29.42 2.66 3.85
C GLU A 583 28.40 3.79 3.62
N ASP A 584 27.11 3.50 3.69
CA ASP A 584 26.06 4.49 3.49
C ASP A 584 25.76 5.33 4.74
N LYS A 585 26.31 5.00 5.92
CA LYS A 585 25.96 5.61 7.20
C LYS A 585 26.08 7.14 7.19
N ASP A 586 27.24 7.66 6.79
CA ASP A 586 27.49 9.11 6.80
C ASP A 586 26.63 9.84 5.75
N ARG A 587 26.49 9.23 4.57
CA ARG A 587 25.62 9.74 3.51
C ARG A 587 24.16 9.76 3.97
N TYR A 588 23.68 8.71 4.64
CA TYR A 588 22.33 8.63 5.18
C TYR A 588 22.06 9.71 6.23
N LEU A 589 23.02 10.02 7.10
CA LEU A 589 22.89 11.07 8.11
C LEU A 589 22.79 12.47 7.49
N CYS A 590 23.47 12.73 6.37
CA CYS A 590 23.47 14.02 5.67
C CYS A 590 22.35 14.15 4.64
N ALA A 591 21.85 13.04 4.09
CA ALA A 591 20.90 12.98 2.99
C ALA A 591 19.52 13.55 3.35
N ASN A 592 18.76 13.99 2.33
CA ASN A 592 17.33 14.29 2.45
C ASN A 592 16.49 13.01 2.61
N GLY A 593 15.18 13.16 2.82
CA GLY A 593 14.28 12.01 3.05
C GLY A 593 14.24 11.00 1.91
N LEU A 594 14.39 11.44 0.66
CA LEU A 594 14.33 10.61 -0.53
C LEU A 594 15.59 9.80 -0.73
N GLU A 595 16.73 10.46 -0.68
CA GLU A 595 18.05 9.82 -0.79
C GLU A 595 18.27 8.77 0.28
N ARG A 596 17.71 8.97 1.50
CA ARG A 596 17.76 7.95 2.56
C ARG A 596 17.07 6.68 2.17
N ILE A 597 15.86 6.80 1.64
CA ILE A 597 15.05 5.64 1.31
C ILE A 597 15.68 4.82 0.17
N GLU A 598 16.39 5.45 -0.76
CA GLU A 598 17.13 4.74 -1.82
C GLU A 598 18.23 3.81 -1.26
N MET A 599 18.83 4.19 -0.13
CA MET A 599 19.87 3.41 0.57
C MET A 599 19.29 2.31 1.46
N GLU A 600 17.99 2.34 1.76
CA GLU A 600 17.35 1.40 2.68
C GLU A 600 17.13 0.02 2.06
N ILE A 601 17.46 -1.01 2.85
CA ILE A 601 17.23 -2.43 2.54
C ILE A 601 16.04 -2.88 3.39
N PRO A 602 14.88 -3.21 2.82
CA PRO A 602 13.75 -3.73 3.56
C PRO A 602 14.04 -5.13 4.11
N VAL A 603 13.74 -5.34 5.39
CA VAL A 603 13.94 -6.65 6.05
C VAL A 603 12.82 -6.92 7.04
N SER A 604 12.64 -8.19 7.41
CA SER A 604 11.85 -8.54 8.59
C SER A 604 12.65 -8.24 9.85
N TYR A 605 12.02 -7.58 10.83
CA TYR A 605 12.64 -7.28 12.12
C TYR A 605 13.23 -8.54 12.78
N HIS A 606 12.51 -9.66 12.75
CA HIS A 606 12.97 -10.94 13.29
C HIS A 606 14.27 -11.45 12.65
N SER A 607 14.54 -11.09 11.39
CA SER A 607 15.75 -11.56 10.71
C SER A 607 17.03 -10.86 11.17
N ILE A 608 16.91 -9.72 11.87
CA ILE A 608 18.05 -8.89 12.27
C ILE A 608 18.09 -8.55 13.77
N ALA A 609 16.96 -8.61 14.48
CA ALA A 609 16.85 -8.20 15.88
C ALA A 609 17.84 -8.87 16.84
N HIS A 610 18.21 -10.13 16.57
CA HIS A 610 19.13 -10.92 17.40
C HIS A 610 20.62 -10.72 17.07
N ARG A 611 20.95 -9.75 16.19
CA ARG A 611 22.32 -9.59 15.66
C ARG A 611 23.10 -8.46 16.32
N ASN A 612 22.53 -7.78 17.33
CA ASN A 612 23.14 -6.68 18.07
C ASN A 612 23.69 -5.55 17.17
N LEU A 613 22.94 -5.20 16.14
CA LEU A 613 23.31 -4.14 15.20
C LEU A 613 23.02 -2.75 15.78
N ASP A 614 23.87 -1.78 15.48
CA ASP A 614 23.61 -0.38 15.79
C ASP A 614 22.38 0.12 15.03
N GLN A 615 21.53 0.90 15.68
CA GLN A 615 20.38 1.54 15.07
C GLN A 615 20.54 3.06 15.03
N LEU A 616 20.33 3.66 13.88
CA LEU A 616 20.38 5.13 13.75
C LEU A 616 19.09 5.77 14.23
N ASN A 617 19.21 6.86 14.99
CA ASN A 617 18.06 7.65 15.41
C ASN A 617 17.73 8.77 14.39
N LYS A 618 17.59 8.41 13.11
CA LYS A 618 17.25 9.33 12.02
C LYS A 618 16.50 8.63 10.90
N GLY A 619 15.58 9.31 10.23
CA GLY A 619 14.78 8.76 9.14
C GLY A 619 13.89 7.60 9.60
N SER A 620 14.02 6.46 8.96
CA SER A 620 13.28 5.21 9.27
C SER A 620 13.94 4.40 10.41
N HIS A 621 14.87 4.97 11.15
CA HIS A 621 15.65 4.31 12.21
C HIS A 621 16.33 3.01 11.74
N PRO A 622 17.13 3.03 10.66
CA PRO A 622 17.70 1.81 10.09
C PRO A 622 18.75 1.19 10.99
N PHE A 623 18.84 -0.14 10.93
CA PHE A 623 19.95 -0.89 11.47
C PHE A 623 21.16 -0.79 10.54
N VAL A 624 22.35 -0.62 11.10
CA VAL A 624 23.61 -0.53 10.34
C VAL A 624 24.23 -1.92 10.25
N ILE A 625 24.39 -2.43 9.04
CA ILE A 625 25.00 -3.73 8.79
C ILE A 625 26.44 -3.57 8.28
N PRO A 626 27.36 -4.50 8.59
CA PRO A 626 28.68 -4.52 7.98
C PRO A 626 28.61 -4.55 6.46
N ASN A 627 29.56 -3.91 5.77
CA ASN A 627 29.58 -3.90 4.29
C ASN A 627 29.58 -5.30 3.68
N LYS A 628 30.28 -6.26 4.30
CA LYS A 628 30.26 -7.68 3.89
C LYS A 628 28.86 -8.34 3.92
N GLY A 629 27.90 -7.73 4.62
CA GLY A 629 26.52 -8.19 4.74
C GLY A 629 25.62 -7.81 3.56
N TYR A 630 26.16 -7.11 2.57
CA TYR A 630 25.42 -6.71 1.36
C TYR A 630 26.27 -6.89 0.11
N ASP A 631 25.61 -7.37 -0.94
CA ASP A 631 26.18 -7.54 -2.27
C ASP A 631 25.19 -7.02 -3.31
N GLU A 632 25.66 -6.31 -4.33
CA GLU A 632 24.80 -5.69 -5.35
C GLU A 632 24.06 -6.73 -6.23
N GLU A 633 24.65 -7.91 -6.42
CA GLU A 633 24.05 -8.98 -7.22
C GLU A 633 23.23 -9.97 -6.38
N LYS A 634 23.60 -10.17 -5.10
CA LYS A 634 22.96 -11.16 -4.19
C LYS A 634 22.07 -10.51 -3.14
N GLY A 635 22.13 -9.19 -2.96
CA GLY A 635 21.39 -8.46 -1.96
C GLY A 635 21.91 -8.67 -0.53
N LEU A 636 21.03 -8.53 0.45
CA LEU A 636 21.36 -8.73 1.87
C LEU A 636 21.73 -10.19 2.15
N LEU A 637 22.89 -10.38 2.78
CA LEU A 637 23.43 -11.65 3.24
C LEU A 637 23.36 -11.73 4.78
N PRO A 638 22.24 -12.19 5.35
CA PRO A 638 22.00 -12.10 6.78
C PRO A 638 23.05 -12.80 7.62
N ASP A 639 23.60 -13.92 7.15
CA ASP A 639 24.60 -14.70 7.89
C ASP A 639 25.92 -13.94 8.07
N LEU A 640 26.20 -12.93 7.22
CA LEU A 640 27.36 -12.05 7.29
C LEU A 640 27.10 -10.74 8.04
N CYS A 641 25.88 -10.48 8.52
CA CYS A 641 25.52 -9.30 9.28
C CYS A 641 25.84 -9.38 10.77
N LYS A 642 26.72 -10.28 11.22
CA LYS A 642 27.17 -10.37 12.61
C LYS A 642 28.30 -9.35 12.83
N ILE A 643 28.19 -8.54 13.89
CA ILE A 643 29.31 -7.77 14.39
C ILE A 643 30.26 -8.77 15.07
N GLU A 644 31.41 -8.96 14.50
CA GLU A 644 32.48 -9.69 15.19
C GLU A 644 33.01 -8.74 16.27
N TYR A 645 32.65 -9.00 17.52
CA TYR A 645 33.37 -8.38 18.62
C TYR A 645 34.81 -8.85 18.54
N TYR A 646 35.74 -7.99 18.23
CA TYR A 646 37.16 -8.24 18.45
C TYR A 646 37.30 -8.64 19.92
N GLN A 647 37.61 -9.89 20.18
CA GLN A 647 38.03 -10.30 21.50
C GLN A 647 39.36 -9.55 21.75
N SER A 648 39.31 -8.57 22.65
CA SER A 648 40.46 -7.82 23.10
C SER A 648 41.40 -8.68 23.97
N PHE A 649 41.77 -9.86 23.49
CA PHE A 649 42.67 -10.81 24.18
C PHE A 649 43.95 -11.11 23.43
N GLU A 650 44.34 -10.32 22.41
CA GLU A 650 45.65 -10.42 21.78
C GLU A 650 46.40 -9.07 21.87
N ILE A 651 46.50 -8.49 23.06
CA ILE A 651 47.53 -7.53 23.40
C ILE A 651 48.07 -7.94 24.77
N LEU A 652 49.00 -8.85 24.77
CA LEU A 652 50.03 -9.04 25.77
C LEU A 652 51.28 -9.53 25.07
#